data_3cb8c31fdbbe806410268389e65db423
#
_entry.id   3cb8c31fdbbe806410268389e65db423
#
_cell.length_a   1.000
_cell.length_b   1.000
_cell.length_c   1.000
_cell.angle_alpha   90.00
_cell.angle_beta   90.00
_cell.angle_gamma   90.00
#
_symmetry.space_group_name_H-M   'P 1'
#
loop_
_entity.id
_entity.type
_entity.pdbx_description
1 polymer ?
#
loop_
_entity_poly.entity_id
_entity_poly.type
_entity_poly.pdbx_seq_one_letter_code
_entity_poly.pdbx_strand_id
1 'polypeptide(L)'
;MGRLSTFTATEPIIRARLKKARDKHYKSGVLGLRAKPTWDGEAFTYEGTPVTVVACPSVLALWEAIDQRNPEQWTVVLTGVEDDDLGDTVLAHLLDGRLITPDPWDALRGNFSATTIEPALYRTHNDRAIANGLLTALSPDAYTPAPGGVLTRDHAMATIARDVLRIVKDVDVEIDSLAVLEWSRSQDVTEGLITLSASGGPELTAAFQSWLSERSGRLRKPVRALLAAERITDLVPLGVVAGLFDDSDGKSLGVFLGSHGLSDLDVEDLHSWYQNTRGLVTNSLNAQQQQAVLTTAASIVNELAINDAAAASELLPQGLDARLVQLSDAITDGLPNPLPAELDAALLSDVALRDIETHWINLQQHFLADRDHSCRAFGGAVRLARWLASPVAPAQGLKVSTERYVRVDSWVDTALVTARRGADQPIPAAALRAIIDVVLARRGQHDLSFAAALADAPTPPVQTIENVMHDLVIPIAKTSPTLLVVVDGLSMAATNDLVRSTQLEGWTELSANHDARRASALAVLPTLTQRSRCSLLCGELREGGDGPERSGFLSLLHTAQLEATGGVPDPIFHKKALDAVPSGAKLASDVRNAIADVTRQPLVAVVLNYVDDTLHHVDPGGTDWNLETITYLGPLLHAAKNAGRTVVITSDHGHIIEYGTSAKVTRANTYGQRAHGDFANLDPDREVVVKGPRVLTETNSVVLAVDENIRYGARNAGYHGGATPAEAVVPVVVLVAGELPEGASRVVGAEPPWWYAEPVKARDEPTVSSVKRPRKPAQDTLFDDDSEAVAALTNRLADNVVATRVFAEQLALAGRIVLQQAQIKSLLQTLVDNSAHEVTLAQAAAALGVATASVNGALMQAKRVLDVEGYEALRVGSGIVRLDVAVLKEQFGVSE
;
A
#
# COMPACT_ATOMS: atom_id res chain seq x y z
N MET A 1 53.63 49.46 -13.39
CA MET A 1 52.38 49.16 -12.66
C MET A 1 52.31 47.65 -12.43
N GLY A 2 52.78 47.25 -11.23
CA GLY A 2 52.78 45.82 -10.84
C GLY A 2 51.37 45.28 -10.88
N ARG A 3 51.20 44.01 -11.32
CA ARG A 3 49.92 43.27 -11.22
C ARG A 3 49.60 43.15 -9.75
N LEU A 4 48.60 43.90 -9.24
CA LEU A 4 48.06 43.76 -7.93
C LEU A 4 47.64 42.26 -7.78
N SER A 5 48.18 41.60 -6.76
CA SER A 5 47.79 40.20 -6.46
C SER A 5 46.28 40.15 -6.24
N THR A 6 45.56 39.35 -7.01
CA THR A 6 44.12 39.10 -6.86
C THR A 6 43.83 38.05 -5.78
N PHE A 7 44.89 37.48 -5.20
CA PHE A 7 44.78 36.39 -4.24
C PHE A 7 44.42 36.94 -2.84
N THR A 8 43.39 36.36 -2.22
CA THR A 8 42.99 36.65 -0.84
C THR A 8 43.50 35.53 0.08
N ALA A 9 44.27 35.91 1.11
CA ALA A 9 44.76 34.96 2.09
C ALA A 9 43.64 34.58 3.07
N THR A 10 43.50 33.30 3.34
CA THR A 10 42.57 32.74 4.35
C THR A 10 43.35 32.03 5.45
N GLU A 11 42.76 31.86 6.63
CA GLU A 11 43.40 31.19 7.76
C GLU A 11 43.94 29.78 7.41
N PRO A 12 43.20 28.88 6.68
CA PRO A 12 43.75 27.58 6.29
C PRO A 12 45.02 27.67 5.46
N ILE A 13 45.12 28.67 4.56
CA ILE A 13 46.31 28.91 3.73
C ILE A 13 47.49 29.36 4.58
N ILE A 14 47.25 30.27 5.53
CA ILE A 14 48.26 30.72 6.47
C ILE A 14 48.75 29.57 7.32
N ARG A 15 47.86 28.75 7.87
CA ARG A 15 48.18 27.54 8.64
C ARG A 15 49.03 26.55 7.84
N ALA A 16 48.71 26.30 6.58
CA ALA A 16 49.51 25.44 5.69
C ALA A 16 50.94 25.98 5.48
N ARG A 17 51.12 27.31 5.42
CA ARG A 17 52.41 27.92 5.30
C ARG A 17 53.21 27.94 6.62
N LEU A 18 52.54 28.18 7.74
CA LEU A 18 53.14 28.03 9.08
C LEU A 18 53.60 26.60 9.34
N LYS A 19 52.83 25.56 8.88
CA LYS A 19 53.30 24.19 8.94
C LYS A 19 54.60 23.99 8.19
N LYS A 20 54.71 24.49 6.93
CA LYS A 20 55.95 24.38 6.18
C LYS A 20 57.14 25.14 6.83
N ALA A 21 56.83 26.24 7.52
CA ALA A 21 57.87 26.95 8.31
C ALA A 21 58.30 26.15 9.54
N ARG A 22 57.36 25.47 10.21
CA ARG A 22 57.64 24.55 11.33
C ARG A 22 58.50 23.37 10.88
N ASP A 23 58.16 22.78 9.74
CA ASP A 23 58.91 21.65 9.16
C ASP A 23 60.39 22.03 8.88
N LYS A 24 60.63 23.31 8.64
CA LYS A 24 61.98 23.89 8.52
C LYS A 24 62.56 24.32 9.87
N HIS A 25 61.97 23.97 10.98
CA HIS A 25 62.39 24.22 12.37
C HIS A 25 62.23 25.68 12.84
N TYR A 26 61.50 26.57 12.13
CA TYR A 26 61.18 27.88 12.65
C TYR A 26 60.13 27.77 13.77
N LYS A 27 60.28 28.48 14.85
CA LYS A 27 59.34 28.49 15.99
C LYS A 27 58.44 29.73 16.02
N SER A 28 58.92 30.83 15.46
CA SER A 28 58.25 32.14 15.30
C SER A 28 58.91 32.88 14.16
N GLY A 29 58.47 34.06 13.80
CA GLY A 29 59.08 34.92 12.79
C GLY A 29 58.07 35.62 11.89
N VAL A 30 58.58 36.35 10.88
CA VAL A 30 57.72 37.08 9.92
C VAL A 30 57.55 36.29 8.63
N LEU A 31 56.32 35.78 8.39
CA LEU A 31 55.92 35.09 7.15
C LEU A 31 55.37 36.14 6.16
N GLY A 32 56.08 36.41 5.08
CA GLY A 32 55.61 37.30 4.03
C GLY A 32 54.77 36.52 2.99
N LEU A 33 53.51 36.91 2.81
CA LEU A 33 52.62 36.31 1.81
C LEU A 33 52.24 37.36 0.75
N ARG A 34 52.39 36.99 -0.50
CA ARG A 34 51.91 37.77 -1.65
C ARG A 34 50.41 37.57 -1.83
N ALA A 35 49.64 38.51 -1.26
CA ALA A 35 48.18 38.49 -1.25
C ALA A 35 47.61 39.92 -1.26
N LYS A 36 46.30 40.05 -1.46
CA LYS A 36 45.60 41.31 -1.20
C LYS A 36 45.91 41.74 0.22
N PRO A 37 46.24 42.99 0.45
CA PRO A 37 46.54 43.49 1.79
C PRO A 37 45.27 43.79 2.58
N THR A 38 44.45 42.75 2.77
CA THR A 38 43.21 42.74 3.55
C THR A 38 43.15 41.49 4.42
N TRP A 39 42.67 41.66 5.64
CA TRP A 39 42.44 40.56 6.54
C TRP A 39 41.20 40.84 7.38
N ASP A 40 40.19 39.98 7.21
CA ASP A 40 38.90 40.04 7.94
C ASP A 40 38.75 38.91 8.97
N GLY A 41 39.79 38.05 9.12
CA GLY A 41 39.79 36.94 10.04
C GLY A 41 40.10 37.37 11.48
N GLU A 42 39.68 36.56 12.43
CA GLU A 42 39.96 36.73 13.87
C GLU A 42 41.44 36.37 14.19
N ALA A 43 41.93 36.80 15.36
CA ALA A 43 43.20 36.37 15.89
C ALA A 43 43.16 34.87 16.25
N PHE A 44 44.16 34.10 15.86
CA PHE A 44 44.22 32.66 16.08
C PHE A 44 45.59 32.23 16.61
N THR A 45 45.67 30.98 17.06
CA THR A 45 46.92 30.37 17.48
C THR A 45 47.29 29.21 16.54
N TYR A 46 48.57 29.00 16.32
CA TYR A 46 49.09 27.84 15.61
C TYR A 46 50.06 27.05 16.52
N GLU A 47 49.73 25.82 16.84
CA GLU A 47 50.47 24.95 17.79
C GLU A 47 50.83 25.67 19.11
N GLY A 48 49.86 26.41 19.67
CA GLY A 48 50.03 27.15 20.93
C GLY A 48 50.75 28.50 20.80
N THR A 49 51.26 28.85 19.61
CA THR A 49 51.92 30.14 19.36
C THR A 49 50.90 31.11 18.72
N PRO A 50 50.69 32.31 19.28
CA PRO A 50 49.80 33.31 18.70
C PRO A 50 50.25 33.71 17.29
N VAL A 51 49.28 33.97 16.40
CA VAL A 51 49.51 34.42 15.01
C VAL A 51 48.86 35.79 14.84
N THR A 52 49.66 36.77 14.50
CA THR A 52 49.19 38.10 14.14
C THR A 52 49.26 38.25 12.64
N VAL A 53 48.12 38.58 11.98
CA VAL A 53 48.04 38.81 10.54
C VAL A 53 47.93 40.31 10.31
N VAL A 54 48.84 40.89 9.52
CA VAL A 54 48.90 42.32 9.27
C VAL A 54 48.77 42.63 7.77
N ALA A 55 47.79 43.44 7.43
CA ALA A 55 47.60 43.94 6.06
C ALA A 55 48.60 45.06 5.75
N CYS A 56 49.50 44.85 4.78
CA CYS A 56 50.59 45.76 4.44
C CYS A 56 50.44 46.26 2.97
N PRO A 57 49.64 47.32 2.74
CA PRO A 57 49.45 47.86 1.40
C PRO A 57 50.65 48.55 0.80
N SER A 58 51.69 48.83 1.58
CA SER A 58 52.88 49.48 1.14
C SER A 58 54.15 48.97 1.83
N VAL A 59 55.33 49.28 1.28
CA VAL A 59 56.60 48.92 1.90
C VAL A 59 56.76 49.54 3.31
N LEU A 60 56.19 50.69 3.54
CA LEU A 60 56.26 51.36 4.86
C LEU A 60 55.39 50.60 5.87
N ALA A 61 54.21 50.22 5.48
CA ALA A 61 53.31 49.37 6.35
C ALA A 61 53.96 48.04 6.69
N LEU A 62 54.71 47.47 5.75
CA LEU A 62 55.43 46.22 5.99
C LEU A 62 56.62 46.41 6.96
N TRP A 63 57.33 47.51 6.82
CA TRP A 63 58.39 47.91 7.80
C TRP A 63 57.84 48.12 9.20
N GLU A 64 56.71 48.79 9.32
CA GLU A 64 56.02 48.99 10.59
C GLU A 64 55.58 47.63 11.22
N ALA A 65 55.04 46.74 10.45
CA ALA A 65 54.64 45.38 10.93
C ALA A 65 55.88 44.58 11.37
N ILE A 66 57.03 44.73 10.69
CA ILE A 66 58.29 44.08 11.10
C ILE A 66 58.80 44.65 12.38
N ASP A 67 58.79 45.99 12.53
CA ASP A 67 59.30 46.69 13.72
C ASP A 67 58.43 46.38 14.96
N GLN A 68 57.12 46.32 14.81
CA GLN A 68 56.19 46.10 15.90
C GLN A 68 56.03 44.61 16.22
N ARG A 69 56.69 43.67 15.52
CA ARG A 69 56.52 42.24 15.72
C ARG A 69 56.91 41.79 17.13
N ASN A 70 56.17 40.84 17.66
CA ASN A 70 56.60 40.11 18.84
C ASN A 70 57.51 38.92 18.42
N PRO A 71 58.79 38.86 18.87
CA PRO A 71 59.70 37.77 18.48
C PRO A 71 59.25 36.36 18.87
N GLU A 72 58.34 36.22 19.84
CA GLU A 72 57.86 34.94 20.34
C GLU A 72 56.52 34.52 19.62
N GLN A 73 56.05 35.32 18.69
CA GLN A 73 54.83 35.09 17.96
C GLN A 73 55.10 34.98 16.45
N TRP A 74 54.11 34.38 15.76
CA TRP A 74 54.08 34.45 14.30
C TRP A 74 53.52 35.80 13.86
N THR A 75 54.22 36.50 13.02
CA THR A 75 53.68 37.64 12.31
C THR A 75 53.54 37.27 10.82
N VAL A 76 52.35 37.38 10.29
CA VAL A 76 52.05 37.11 8.88
C VAL A 76 51.73 38.46 8.19
N VAL A 77 52.53 38.85 7.25
CA VAL A 77 52.32 40.09 6.49
C VAL A 77 51.73 39.77 5.13
N LEU A 78 50.60 40.43 4.81
CA LEU A 78 49.89 40.30 3.52
C LEU A 78 50.18 41.53 2.67
N THR A 79 50.86 41.37 1.56
CA THR A 79 51.23 42.48 0.68
C THR A 79 51.11 42.12 -0.80
N GLY A 80 50.74 43.11 -1.62
CA GLY A 80 50.74 42.99 -3.09
C GLY A 80 52.01 43.63 -3.73
N VAL A 81 52.94 44.05 -2.89
CA VAL A 81 54.22 44.65 -3.35
C VAL A 81 55.12 43.55 -3.93
N GLU A 82 55.83 43.78 -4.99
CA GLU A 82 56.77 42.82 -5.57
C GLU A 82 58.08 42.78 -4.80
N ASP A 83 58.84 41.68 -4.89
CA ASP A 83 60.11 41.50 -4.17
C ASP A 83 61.14 42.54 -4.55
N ASP A 84 61.15 42.87 -5.82
CA ASP A 84 62.11 43.93 -6.34
C ASP A 84 61.85 45.33 -5.74
N ASP A 85 60.57 45.62 -5.41
CA ASP A 85 60.17 46.89 -4.81
C ASP A 85 60.39 46.92 -3.30
N LEU A 86 60.58 45.80 -2.64
CA LEU A 86 60.79 45.66 -1.19
C LEU A 86 62.25 45.91 -0.81
N GLY A 87 63.12 45.49 -1.68
CA GLY A 87 64.56 45.54 -1.45
C GLY A 87 65.12 44.55 -0.44
N ASP A 88 66.40 44.24 -0.52
CA ASP A 88 67.03 43.13 0.22
C ASP A 88 66.90 43.27 1.75
N THR A 89 66.83 44.50 2.24
CA THR A 89 66.74 44.76 3.71
C THR A 89 65.41 44.26 4.29
N VAL A 90 64.32 44.54 3.57
CA VAL A 90 63.01 44.06 4.02
C VAL A 90 62.88 42.51 3.87
N LEU A 91 63.35 42.01 2.73
CA LEU A 91 63.35 40.58 2.47
C LEU A 91 64.16 39.79 3.51
N ALA A 92 65.27 40.33 3.99
CA ALA A 92 66.09 39.69 5.03
C ALA A 92 65.36 39.46 6.36
N HIS A 93 64.27 40.15 6.66
CA HIS A 93 63.41 39.98 7.83
C HIS A 93 62.31 38.95 7.67
N LEU A 94 62.05 38.60 6.42
CA LEU A 94 61.00 37.56 6.11
C LEU A 94 61.64 36.19 6.23
N LEU A 95 60.77 35.23 6.60
CA LEU A 95 61.13 33.80 6.53
C LEU A 95 61.49 33.39 5.08
N ASP A 96 62.56 32.65 4.93
CA ASP A 96 63.17 32.26 3.66
C ASP A 96 63.67 33.43 2.80
N GLY A 97 63.72 34.65 3.33
CA GLY A 97 64.26 35.84 2.66
C GLY A 97 63.44 36.27 1.42
N ARG A 98 62.17 36.04 1.33
CA ARG A 98 61.29 36.29 0.19
C ARG A 98 59.85 36.38 0.55
N LEU A 99 59.02 36.99 -0.32
CA LEU A 99 57.60 36.82 -0.30
C LEU A 99 57.21 35.44 -0.87
N ILE A 100 56.29 34.78 -0.21
CA ILE A 100 55.77 33.50 -0.66
C ILE A 100 54.43 33.74 -1.35
N THR A 101 54.30 33.30 -2.58
CA THR A 101 52.98 33.20 -3.24
C THR A 101 52.30 31.96 -2.75
N PRO A 102 51.22 32.07 -1.96
CA PRO A 102 50.52 30.89 -1.47
C PRO A 102 49.88 30.10 -2.59
N ASP A 103 49.89 28.79 -2.47
CA ASP A 103 49.15 27.90 -3.34
C ASP A 103 48.02 27.24 -2.51
N PRO A 104 46.74 27.49 -2.78
CA PRO A 104 45.63 26.93 -2.05
C PRO A 104 45.60 25.39 -2.12
N TRP A 105 46.13 24.80 -3.19
CA TRP A 105 46.24 23.35 -3.31
C TRP A 105 47.20 22.72 -2.26
N ASP A 106 48.21 23.47 -1.79
CA ASP A 106 49.06 22.97 -0.71
C ASP A 106 48.27 22.79 0.61
N ALA A 107 47.33 23.68 0.89
CA ALA A 107 46.47 23.59 2.07
C ALA A 107 45.48 22.43 1.93
N LEU A 108 44.80 22.33 0.80
CA LEU A 108 43.86 21.22 0.52
C LEU A 108 44.56 19.88 0.59
N ARG A 109 45.76 19.76 0.03
CA ARG A 109 46.56 18.55 0.12
C ARG A 109 46.81 18.14 1.59
N GLY A 110 47.11 19.12 2.43
CA GLY A 110 47.30 18.89 3.87
C GLY A 110 46.00 18.46 4.57
N ASN A 111 44.90 19.18 4.31
CA ASN A 111 43.59 18.90 4.93
C ASN A 111 43.06 17.53 4.54
N PHE A 112 43.17 17.13 3.28
CA PHE A 112 42.76 15.79 2.80
C PHE A 112 43.81 14.70 3.04
N SER A 113 44.90 14.98 3.75
CA SER A 113 46.03 14.03 3.95
C SER A 113 46.53 13.43 2.63
N ALA A 114 46.50 14.20 1.55
CA ALA A 114 46.88 13.74 0.22
C ALA A 114 48.39 13.98 -0.03
N THR A 115 49.01 13.04 -0.75
CA THR A 115 50.38 13.18 -1.24
C THR A 115 50.46 13.87 -2.60
N THR A 116 49.45 13.61 -3.44
CA THR A 116 49.34 14.14 -4.80
C THR A 116 47.90 14.63 -5.08
N ILE A 117 47.80 15.47 -6.11
CA ILE A 117 46.50 16.02 -6.57
C ILE A 117 46.30 15.58 -8.02
N GLU A 118 45.11 15.18 -8.36
CA GLU A 118 44.74 14.77 -9.72
C GLU A 118 44.85 15.94 -10.71
N PRO A 119 45.45 15.75 -11.90
CA PRO A 119 45.57 16.82 -12.89
C PRO A 119 44.24 17.44 -13.31
N ALA A 120 43.12 16.72 -13.25
CA ALA A 120 41.80 17.25 -13.53
C ALA A 120 41.38 18.42 -12.63
N LEU A 121 41.94 18.51 -11.40
CA LEU A 121 41.64 19.58 -10.48
C LEU A 121 42.46 20.85 -10.77
N TYR A 122 43.77 20.75 -11.07
CA TYR A 122 44.68 21.90 -11.11
C TYR A 122 45.15 22.32 -12.52
N ARG A 123 44.69 21.69 -13.58
CA ARG A 123 44.94 22.08 -14.98
C ARG A 123 43.80 22.85 -15.63
N THR A 124 42.84 23.32 -14.84
CA THR A 124 41.74 24.15 -15.31
C THR A 124 42.14 25.64 -15.28
N HIS A 125 41.49 26.46 -16.11
CA HIS A 125 41.81 27.91 -16.18
C HIS A 125 41.58 28.61 -14.81
N ASN A 126 40.63 28.15 -14.01
CA ASN A 126 40.26 28.75 -12.74
C ASN A 126 40.58 27.82 -11.54
N ASP A 127 41.60 26.99 -11.64
CA ASP A 127 41.98 26.00 -10.63
C ASP A 127 42.16 26.58 -9.23
N ARG A 128 42.79 27.77 -9.11
CA ARG A 128 42.99 28.45 -7.82
C ARG A 128 41.71 28.97 -7.20
N ALA A 129 40.76 29.43 -8.02
CA ALA A 129 39.45 29.85 -7.53
C ALA A 129 38.66 28.66 -6.98
N ILE A 130 38.68 27.51 -7.66
CA ILE A 130 38.10 26.27 -7.17
C ILE A 130 38.75 25.83 -5.85
N ALA A 131 40.09 25.88 -5.78
CA ALA A 131 40.78 25.52 -4.54
C ALA A 131 40.45 26.44 -3.36
N ASN A 132 40.40 27.76 -3.58
CA ASN A 132 39.97 28.71 -2.56
C ASN A 132 38.52 28.47 -2.13
N GLY A 133 37.63 28.24 -3.11
CA GLY A 133 36.24 27.91 -2.83
C GLY A 133 36.10 26.65 -1.95
N LEU A 134 36.85 25.59 -2.22
CA LEU A 134 36.89 24.39 -1.37
C LEU A 134 37.34 24.67 0.07
N LEU A 135 38.36 25.53 0.22
CA LEU A 135 38.86 25.90 1.55
C LEU A 135 37.89 26.78 2.34
N THR A 136 37.03 27.52 1.65
CA THR A 136 36.07 28.44 2.27
C THR A 136 34.73 27.78 2.54
N ALA A 137 34.31 26.88 1.65
CA ALA A 137 32.98 26.25 1.74
C ALA A 137 32.95 25.04 2.68
N LEU A 138 34.06 24.27 2.78
CA LEU A 138 34.11 23.09 3.61
C LEU A 138 34.37 23.42 5.08
N SER A 139 33.63 22.76 5.96
CA SER A 139 33.87 22.80 7.40
C SER A 139 35.20 22.09 7.76
N PRO A 140 35.86 22.49 8.87
CA PRO A 140 37.12 21.87 9.28
C PRO A 140 37.04 20.35 9.48
N ASP A 141 35.89 19.84 9.88
CA ASP A 141 35.66 18.42 10.17
C ASP A 141 35.22 17.61 8.94
N ALA A 142 34.97 18.26 7.81
CA ALA A 142 34.53 17.62 6.58
C ALA A 142 35.62 16.86 5.82
N TYR A 143 36.89 17.21 6.07
CA TYR A 143 38.02 16.68 5.33
C TYR A 143 38.30 15.20 5.71
N THR A 144 38.01 14.31 4.78
CA THR A 144 38.36 12.90 4.90
C THR A 144 39.62 12.56 4.12
N PRO A 145 40.50 11.66 4.60
CA PRO A 145 41.71 11.30 3.90
C PRO A 145 41.46 10.85 2.45
N ALA A 146 42.24 11.43 1.53
CA ALA A 146 42.11 11.11 0.11
C ALA A 146 42.48 9.62 -0.15
N PRO A 147 41.65 8.85 -0.82
CA PRO A 147 41.90 7.44 -1.12
C PRO A 147 43.22 7.23 -1.87
N GLY A 148 44.06 6.31 -1.42
CA GLY A 148 45.37 6.07 -2.01
C GLY A 148 46.35 7.26 -1.94
N GLY A 149 46.02 8.29 -1.14
CA GLY A 149 46.85 9.53 -1.04
C GLY A 149 46.72 10.46 -2.25
N VAL A 150 45.72 10.27 -3.12
CA VAL A 150 45.47 11.11 -4.30
C VAL A 150 44.17 11.89 -4.12
N LEU A 151 44.25 13.22 -4.06
CA LEU A 151 43.06 14.04 -4.06
C LEU A 151 42.48 14.11 -5.47
N THR A 152 41.40 13.37 -5.69
CA THR A 152 40.70 13.36 -6.97
C THR A 152 39.60 14.42 -7.03
N ARG A 153 39.16 14.79 -8.24
CA ARG A 153 37.97 15.65 -8.44
C ARG A 153 36.74 15.07 -7.78
N ASP A 154 36.55 13.77 -7.94
CA ASP A 154 35.43 13.06 -7.34
C ASP A 154 35.42 13.16 -5.80
N HIS A 155 36.55 12.94 -5.14
CA HIS A 155 36.66 13.02 -3.69
C HIS A 155 36.38 14.42 -3.17
N ALA A 156 36.96 15.46 -3.82
CA ALA A 156 36.74 16.87 -3.46
C ALA A 156 35.29 17.29 -3.61
N MET A 157 34.65 16.94 -4.74
CA MET A 157 33.23 17.31 -5.00
C MET A 157 32.26 16.49 -4.17
N ALA A 158 32.55 15.19 -3.92
CA ALA A 158 31.76 14.38 -3.02
C ALA A 158 31.80 14.89 -1.58
N THR A 159 32.90 15.50 -1.15
CA THR A 159 33.00 16.16 0.16
C THR A 159 32.06 17.37 0.24
N ILE A 160 32.00 18.21 -0.79
CA ILE A 160 31.03 19.31 -0.89
C ILE A 160 29.58 18.77 -0.85
N ALA A 161 29.31 17.71 -1.58
CA ALA A 161 27.98 17.10 -1.64
C ALA A 161 27.50 16.59 -0.28
N ARG A 162 28.41 16.11 0.56
CA ARG A 162 28.10 15.64 1.92
C ARG A 162 27.99 16.76 2.94
N ASP A 163 29.00 17.62 3.00
CA ASP A 163 29.14 18.63 4.03
C ASP A 163 28.20 19.82 3.81
N VAL A 164 28.21 20.41 2.61
CA VAL A 164 27.45 21.63 2.31
C VAL A 164 26.03 21.34 1.87
N LEU A 165 25.84 20.32 1.00
CA LEU A 165 24.58 20.05 0.34
C LEU A 165 23.82 18.88 0.96
N ARG A 166 24.45 18.09 1.80
CA ARG A 166 23.85 16.97 2.52
C ARG A 166 23.12 15.97 1.59
N ILE A 167 23.67 15.76 0.38
CA ILE A 167 23.07 14.81 -0.60
C ILE A 167 23.04 13.41 -0.05
N VAL A 168 24.13 12.97 0.60
CA VAL A 168 24.25 11.72 1.35
C VAL A 168 24.94 12.01 2.68
N LYS A 169 24.65 11.21 3.71
CA LYS A 169 25.26 11.40 5.04
C LYS A 169 26.56 10.60 5.22
N ASP A 170 26.57 9.39 4.70
CA ASP A 170 27.68 8.46 4.91
C ASP A 170 28.70 8.54 3.78
N VAL A 171 29.97 8.36 4.13
CA VAL A 171 31.11 8.42 3.18
C VAL A 171 31.06 7.25 2.18
N ASP A 172 30.55 6.13 2.60
CA ASP A 172 30.49 4.90 1.80
C ASP A 172 29.29 4.82 0.86
N VAL A 173 28.37 5.81 0.92
CA VAL A 173 27.21 5.90 0.02
C VAL A 173 27.60 6.61 -1.26
N GLU A 174 27.35 5.98 -2.39
CA GLU A 174 27.61 6.55 -3.70
C GLU A 174 26.58 7.63 -4.04
N ILE A 175 27.03 8.70 -4.67
CA ILE A 175 26.15 9.78 -5.18
C ILE A 175 25.78 9.40 -6.61
N ASP A 176 24.62 8.83 -6.78
CA ASP A 176 24.05 8.38 -8.04
C ASP A 176 22.77 9.14 -8.40
N SER A 177 22.06 8.69 -9.44
CA SER A 177 20.80 9.29 -9.88
C SER A 177 19.71 9.26 -8.80
N LEU A 178 19.64 8.20 -8.01
CA LEU A 178 18.64 8.07 -6.94
C LEU A 178 18.93 9.03 -5.79
N ALA A 179 20.18 9.12 -5.36
CA ALA A 179 20.61 10.07 -4.34
C ALA A 179 20.32 11.53 -4.73
N VAL A 180 20.51 11.87 -6.01
CA VAL A 180 20.20 13.22 -6.54
C VAL A 180 18.70 13.48 -6.59
N LEU A 181 17.88 12.49 -6.98
CA LEU A 181 16.41 12.60 -6.94
C LEU A 181 15.90 12.77 -5.50
N GLU A 182 16.38 11.98 -4.55
CA GLU A 182 16.02 12.10 -3.14
C GLU A 182 16.42 13.45 -2.56
N TRP A 183 17.65 13.88 -2.83
CA TRP A 183 18.17 15.17 -2.39
C TRP A 183 17.37 16.33 -2.95
N SER A 184 17.01 16.30 -4.22
CA SER A 184 16.26 17.41 -4.88
C SER A 184 14.93 17.73 -4.18
N ARG A 185 14.44 16.84 -3.33
CA ARG A 185 13.19 16.99 -2.55
C ARG A 185 13.42 17.37 -1.09
N SER A 186 14.67 17.46 -0.65
CA SER A 186 14.97 17.85 0.72
C SER A 186 14.67 19.33 0.95
N GLN A 187 14.36 19.70 2.20
CA GLN A 187 14.10 21.10 2.56
C GLN A 187 15.36 21.96 2.48
N ASP A 188 16.53 21.36 2.58
CA ASP A 188 17.82 22.04 2.68
C ASP A 188 18.46 22.34 1.32
N VAL A 189 17.87 21.88 0.21
CA VAL A 189 18.44 22.01 -1.15
C VAL A 189 18.78 23.44 -1.51
N THR A 190 17.80 24.32 -1.38
CA THR A 190 17.95 25.73 -1.77
C THR A 190 18.96 26.45 -0.89
N GLU A 191 18.91 26.20 0.44
CA GLU A 191 19.86 26.79 1.39
C GLU A 191 21.29 26.29 1.15
N GLY A 192 21.45 25.00 0.89
CA GLY A 192 22.74 24.39 0.57
C GLY A 192 23.37 24.96 -0.71
N LEU A 193 22.58 25.16 -1.76
CA LEU A 193 23.07 25.77 -3.01
C LEU A 193 23.42 27.24 -2.84
N ILE A 194 22.64 28.00 -2.08
CA ILE A 194 22.97 29.41 -1.74
C ILE A 194 24.27 29.46 -0.91
N THR A 195 24.41 28.58 0.07
CA THR A 195 25.62 28.48 0.91
C THR A 195 26.85 28.16 0.05
N LEU A 196 26.72 27.15 -0.85
CA LEU A 196 27.80 26.80 -1.77
C LEU A 196 28.22 28.00 -2.66
N SER A 197 27.24 28.70 -3.23
CA SER A 197 27.50 29.87 -4.09
C SER A 197 28.13 31.01 -3.32
N ALA A 198 27.66 31.28 -2.11
CA ALA A 198 28.16 32.39 -1.27
C ALA A 198 29.58 32.13 -0.74
N SER A 199 29.86 30.93 -0.25
CA SER A 199 31.16 30.59 0.36
C SER A 199 32.16 30.03 -0.65
N GLY A 200 31.70 29.23 -1.63
CA GLY A 200 32.56 28.56 -2.61
C GLY A 200 32.89 29.41 -3.83
N GLY A 201 32.08 30.43 -4.12
CA GLY A 201 32.17 31.24 -5.31
C GLY A 201 31.70 30.60 -6.61
N PRO A 202 31.60 31.38 -7.71
CA PRO A 202 30.98 30.92 -8.95
C PRO A 202 31.72 29.76 -9.64
N GLU A 203 33.05 29.74 -9.57
CA GLU A 203 33.87 28.73 -10.22
C GLU A 203 33.72 27.35 -9.58
N LEU A 204 33.71 27.28 -8.24
CA LEU A 204 33.46 26.03 -7.53
C LEU A 204 32.02 25.57 -7.72
N THR A 205 31.05 26.48 -7.66
CA THR A 205 29.65 26.18 -7.89
C THR A 205 29.43 25.57 -9.28
N ALA A 206 29.98 26.18 -10.33
CA ALA A 206 29.90 25.66 -11.69
C ALA A 206 30.60 24.30 -11.85
N ALA A 207 31.78 24.13 -11.24
CA ALA A 207 32.52 22.86 -11.25
C ALA A 207 31.74 21.75 -10.53
N PHE A 208 31.09 22.08 -9.41
CA PHE A 208 30.24 21.16 -8.65
C PHE A 208 28.97 20.78 -9.44
N GLN A 209 28.25 21.75 -9.99
CA GLN A 209 27.05 21.48 -10.80
C GLN A 209 27.37 20.61 -12.02
N SER A 210 28.50 20.82 -12.68
CA SER A 210 28.95 19.95 -13.78
C SER A 210 29.24 18.54 -13.31
N TRP A 211 29.93 18.39 -12.18
CA TRP A 211 30.26 17.10 -11.60
C TRP A 211 28.98 16.35 -11.14
N LEU A 212 28.04 17.02 -10.44
CA LEU A 212 26.81 16.43 -9.98
C LEU A 212 25.94 15.95 -11.16
N SER A 213 25.91 16.74 -12.24
CA SER A 213 25.22 16.36 -13.47
C SER A 213 25.84 15.11 -14.10
N GLU A 214 27.17 14.99 -14.12
CA GLU A 214 27.88 13.81 -14.63
C GLU A 214 27.58 12.57 -13.77
N ARG A 215 27.52 12.72 -12.46
CA ARG A 215 27.21 11.64 -11.51
C ARG A 215 25.76 11.18 -11.57
N SER A 216 24.85 12.04 -12.03
CA SER A 216 23.43 11.69 -12.20
C SER A 216 23.18 10.73 -13.38
N GLY A 217 24.20 10.26 -14.08
CA GLY A 217 24.10 9.28 -15.14
C GLY A 217 23.12 9.70 -16.25
N ARG A 218 22.06 8.95 -16.44
CA ARG A 218 21.02 9.23 -17.46
C ARG A 218 20.22 10.50 -17.16
N LEU A 219 20.24 11.01 -15.93
CA LEU A 219 19.62 12.28 -15.55
C LEU A 219 20.52 13.50 -15.78
N ARG A 220 21.69 13.31 -16.41
CA ARG A 220 22.69 14.38 -16.63
C ARG A 220 22.09 15.65 -17.23
N LYS A 221 21.29 15.52 -18.29
CA LYS A 221 20.71 16.66 -19.01
C LYS A 221 19.67 17.41 -18.16
N PRO A 222 18.62 16.75 -17.60
CA PRO A 222 17.64 17.43 -16.77
C PRO A 222 18.26 18.03 -15.49
N VAL A 223 19.18 17.32 -14.82
CA VAL A 223 19.86 17.85 -13.63
C VAL A 223 20.65 19.10 -13.97
N ARG A 224 21.42 19.09 -15.07
CA ARG A 224 22.19 20.27 -15.53
C ARG A 224 21.27 21.45 -15.84
N ALA A 225 20.19 21.23 -16.57
CA ALA A 225 19.28 22.30 -16.96
C ALA A 225 18.57 22.90 -15.73
N LEU A 226 18.10 22.07 -14.80
CA LEU A 226 17.40 22.55 -13.60
C LEU A 226 18.34 23.20 -12.58
N LEU A 227 19.58 22.76 -12.45
CA LEU A 227 20.59 23.45 -11.65
C LEU A 227 20.92 24.83 -12.22
N ALA A 228 21.08 24.92 -13.54
CA ALA A 228 21.34 26.21 -14.20
C ALA A 228 20.14 27.18 -14.09
N ALA A 229 18.91 26.66 -14.00
CA ALA A 229 17.70 27.44 -13.79
C ALA A 229 17.37 27.70 -12.32
N GLU A 230 18.18 27.24 -11.36
CA GLU A 230 17.92 27.25 -9.90
C GLU A 230 16.61 26.56 -9.48
N ARG A 231 16.20 25.54 -10.24
CA ARG A 231 14.92 24.81 -10.11
C ARG A 231 15.10 23.32 -9.86
N ILE A 232 16.19 22.91 -9.26
CA ILE A 232 16.48 21.48 -9.04
C ILE A 232 15.42 20.79 -8.17
N THR A 233 14.67 21.54 -7.35
CA THR A 233 13.54 21.02 -6.56
C THR A 233 12.39 20.50 -7.42
N ASP A 234 12.31 20.92 -8.67
CA ASP A 234 11.29 20.47 -9.62
C ASP A 234 11.68 19.15 -10.32
N LEU A 235 12.89 18.61 -10.05
CA LEU A 235 13.42 17.44 -10.74
C LEU A 235 12.46 16.23 -10.67
N VAL A 236 11.87 15.94 -9.51
CA VAL A 236 10.96 14.81 -9.37
C VAL A 236 9.58 15.08 -9.96
N PRO A 237 8.86 16.19 -9.66
CA PRO A 237 7.58 16.47 -10.28
C PRO A 237 7.64 16.55 -11.81
N LEU A 238 8.63 17.23 -12.37
CA LEU A 238 8.82 17.31 -13.82
C LEU A 238 9.19 15.96 -14.43
N GLY A 239 9.92 15.11 -13.70
CA GLY A 239 10.23 13.75 -14.13
C GLY A 239 8.99 12.85 -14.24
N VAL A 240 7.98 13.08 -13.39
CA VAL A 240 6.66 12.41 -13.53
C VAL A 240 5.96 12.89 -14.81
N VAL A 241 5.97 14.22 -15.07
CA VAL A 241 5.35 14.82 -16.27
C VAL A 241 6.09 14.42 -17.54
N ALA A 242 7.41 14.24 -17.48
CA ALA A 242 8.22 13.79 -18.62
C ALA A 242 7.77 12.46 -19.22
N GLY A 243 7.14 11.59 -18.40
CA GLY A 243 6.58 10.32 -18.85
C GLY A 243 5.31 10.42 -19.70
N LEU A 244 4.78 11.63 -19.91
CA LEU A 244 3.58 11.83 -20.71
C LEU A 244 3.87 11.97 -22.21
N PHE A 245 5.14 12.10 -22.61
CA PHE A 245 5.52 12.46 -23.98
C PHE A 245 6.18 11.30 -24.68
N ASP A 246 5.74 11.10 -25.92
CA ASP A 246 6.36 10.24 -26.93
C ASP A 246 6.67 11.02 -28.21
N ASP A 247 7.19 10.33 -29.23
CA ASP A 247 7.56 10.95 -30.52
C ASP A 247 6.36 11.56 -31.28
N SER A 248 5.13 11.22 -30.93
CA SER A 248 3.90 11.70 -31.60
C SER A 248 3.38 13.04 -31.04
N ASP A 249 3.77 13.40 -29.81
CA ASP A 249 3.22 14.55 -29.05
C ASP A 249 3.93 15.89 -29.28
N GLY A 250 4.46 16.12 -30.43
CA GLY A 250 5.37 17.25 -30.72
C GLY A 250 4.93 18.64 -30.23
N LYS A 251 3.62 18.94 -30.16
CA LYS A 251 3.12 20.25 -29.66
C LYS A 251 3.21 20.33 -28.15
N SER A 252 2.67 19.35 -27.44
CA SER A 252 2.66 19.29 -25.97
C SER A 252 4.08 19.17 -25.43
N LEU A 253 4.89 18.36 -26.07
CA LEU A 253 6.31 18.24 -25.78
C LEU A 253 7.04 19.59 -25.93
N GLY A 254 6.80 20.33 -27.03
CA GLY A 254 7.41 21.64 -27.25
C GLY A 254 7.02 22.67 -26.18
N VAL A 255 5.76 22.63 -25.71
CA VAL A 255 5.29 23.49 -24.61
C VAL A 255 6.00 23.12 -23.31
N PHE A 256 6.07 21.84 -22.96
CA PHE A 256 6.76 21.36 -21.76
C PHE A 256 8.24 21.75 -21.76
N LEU A 257 8.97 21.41 -22.82
CA LEU A 257 10.40 21.71 -22.91
C LEU A 257 10.67 23.23 -22.89
N GLY A 258 9.87 24.01 -23.62
CA GLY A 258 10.03 25.46 -23.68
C GLY A 258 9.74 26.18 -22.38
N SER A 259 8.66 25.79 -21.68
CA SER A 259 8.24 26.40 -20.41
C SER A 259 9.22 26.16 -19.27
N HIS A 260 10.02 25.11 -19.35
CA HIS A 260 10.94 24.73 -18.28
C HIS A 260 12.43 24.87 -18.64
N GLY A 261 12.76 25.41 -19.84
CA GLY A 261 14.16 25.60 -20.27
C GLY A 261 14.88 24.27 -20.55
N LEU A 262 14.15 23.26 -21.01
CA LEU A 262 14.62 21.89 -21.21
C LEU A 262 14.83 21.55 -22.70
N SER A 263 15.05 22.56 -23.55
CA SER A 263 15.11 22.41 -25.02
C SER A 263 16.18 21.45 -25.54
N ASP A 264 17.19 21.13 -24.72
CA ASP A 264 18.28 20.20 -25.06
C ASP A 264 17.93 18.72 -24.81
N LEU A 265 16.74 18.42 -24.25
CA LEU A 265 16.28 17.05 -23.99
C LEU A 265 15.53 16.50 -25.20
N ASP A 266 15.78 15.25 -25.51
CA ASP A 266 15.01 14.46 -26.45
C ASP A 266 14.07 13.47 -25.73
N VAL A 267 13.26 12.71 -26.47
CA VAL A 267 12.28 11.78 -25.91
C VAL A 267 12.96 10.64 -25.14
N GLU A 268 14.16 10.19 -25.53
CA GLU A 268 14.91 9.16 -24.80
C GLU A 268 15.39 9.68 -23.43
N ASP A 269 15.82 10.94 -23.37
CA ASP A 269 16.16 11.60 -22.10
C ASP A 269 14.94 11.70 -21.18
N LEU A 270 13.77 12.07 -21.72
CA LEU A 270 12.52 12.18 -20.97
C LEU A 270 12.06 10.81 -20.46
N HIS A 271 12.14 9.80 -21.31
CA HIS A 271 11.81 8.44 -20.92
C HIS A 271 12.73 7.94 -19.78
N SER A 272 14.04 8.13 -19.93
CA SER A 272 15.01 7.77 -18.90
C SER A 272 14.77 8.53 -17.59
N TRP A 273 14.44 9.80 -17.67
CA TRP A 273 14.10 10.63 -16.51
C TRP A 273 12.84 10.11 -15.80
N TYR A 274 11.78 9.85 -16.57
CA TYR A 274 10.55 9.26 -16.04
C TYR A 274 10.80 7.92 -15.34
N GLN A 275 11.55 7.00 -15.93
CA GLN A 275 11.81 5.68 -15.33
C GLN A 275 12.51 5.78 -13.98
N ASN A 276 13.54 6.64 -13.86
CA ASN A 276 14.22 6.86 -12.59
C ASN A 276 13.26 7.51 -11.55
N THR A 277 12.48 8.48 -11.98
CA THR A 277 11.49 9.15 -11.12
C THR A 277 10.38 8.21 -10.69
N ARG A 278 9.85 7.38 -11.61
CA ARG A 278 8.86 6.35 -11.30
C ARG A 278 9.40 5.39 -10.25
N GLY A 279 10.63 4.90 -10.42
CA GLY A 279 11.28 4.03 -9.43
C GLY A 279 11.33 4.66 -8.04
N LEU A 280 11.73 5.92 -7.93
CA LEU A 280 11.70 6.66 -6.66
C LEU A 280 10.29 6.75 -6.08
N VAL A 281 9.31 7.22 -6.87
CA VAL A 281 7.93 7.45 -6.41
C VAL A 281 7.28 6.15 -5.94
N THR A 282 7.46 5.06 -6.69
CA THR A 282 6.77 3.80 -6.37
C THR A 282 7.42 3.00 -5.25
N ASN A 283 8.76 3.06 -5.10
CA ASN A 283 9.49 2.15 -4.22
C ASN A 283 10.12 2.82 -2.98
N SER A 284 10.47 4.11 -3.04
CA SER A 284 11.24 4.76 -1.97
C SER A 284 10.41 5.76 -1.15
N LEU A 285 9.38 6.37 -1.73
CA LEU A 285 8.60 7.40 -1.05
C LEU A 285 7.47 6.81 -0.21
N ASN A 286 7.25 7.40 0.98
CA ASN A 286 6.05 7.11 1.76
C ASN A 286 4.80 7.76 1.15
N ALA A 287 3.61 7.36 1.60
CA ALA A 287 2.33 7.82 1.04
C ALA A 287 2.16 9.34 1.00
N GLN A 288 2.59 10.06 2.03
CA GLN A 288 2.50 11.52 2.09
C GLN A 288 3.43 12.19 1.06
N GLN A 289 4.64 11.66 0.91
CA GLN A 289 5.62 12.15 -0.06
C GLN A 289 5.17 11.87 -1.50
N GLN A 290 4.62 10.68 -1.76
CA GLN A 290 4.01 10.33 -3.05
C GLN A 290 2.90 11.31 -3.40
N GLN A 291 1.97 11.54 -2.47
CA GLN A 291 0.87 12.47 -2.67
C GLN A 291 1.36 13.89 -3.01
N ALA A 292 2.35 14.40 -2.29
CA ALA A 292 2.92 15.73 -2.55
C ALA A 292 3.53 15.84 -3.95
N VAL A 293 4.32 14.86 -4.38
CA VAL A 293 4.92 14.82 -5.71
C VAL A 293 3.86 14.76 -6.80
N LEU A 294 2.89 13.85 -6.68
CA LEU A 294 1.85 13.67 -7.70
C LEU A 294 0.91 14.88 -7.77
N THR A 295 0.61 15.53 -6.65
CA THR A 295 -0.17 16.78 -6.64
C THR A 295 0.57 17.91 -7.37
N THR A 296 1.88 18.07 -7.11
CA THR A 296 2.68 19.07 -7.83
C THR A 296 2.77 18.77 -9.32
N ALA A 297 3.00 17.50 -9.70
CA ALA A 297 3.04 17.09 -11.09
C ALA A 297 1.69 17.32 -11.80
N ALA A 298 0.57 17.01 -11.14
CA ALA A 298 -0.77 17.28 -11.66
C ALA A 298 -1.06 18.78 -11.83
N SER A 299 -0.53 19.64 -10.93
CA SER A 299 -0.61 21.11 -11.08
C SER A 299 0.14 21.58 -12.33
N ILE A 300 1.35 21.05 -12.56
CA ILE A 300 2.14 21.38 -13.76
C ILE A 300 1.39 20.99 -15.03
N VAL A 301 0.78 19.80 -15.06
CA VAL A 301 -0.06 19.33 -16.19
C VAL A 301 -1.20 20.30 -16.47
N ASN A 302 -1.90 20.77 -15.43
CA ASN A 302 -3.02 21.72 -15.56
C ASN A 302 -2.53 23.10 -16.04
N GLU A 303 -1.42 23.59 -15.49
CA GLU A 303 -0.81 24.88 -15.91
C GLU A 303 -0.38 24.89 -17.37
N LEU A 304 0.12 23.77 -17.87
CA LEU A 304 0.53 23.59 -19.27
C LEU A 304 -0.64 23.23 -20.19
N ALA A 305 -1.84 22.97 -19.64
CA ALA A 305 -3.03 22.54 -20.39
C ALA A 305 -2.79 21.25 -21.25
N ILE A 306 -2.03 20.28 -20.69
CA ILE A 306 -1.70 19.01 -21.36
C ILE A 306 -2.45 17.82 -20.71
N ASN A 307 -3.69 18.05 -20.28
CA ASN A 307 -4.52 17.05 -19.61
C ASN A 307 -4.81 15.82 -20.49
N ASP A 308 -4.92 16.01 -21.81
CA ASP A 308 -5.15 14.91 -22.75
C ASP A 308 -3.97 13.90 -22.75
N ALA A 309 -2.73 14.40 -22.69
CA ALA A 309 -1.56 13.53 -22.55
C ALA A 309 -1.53 12.84 -21.17
N ALA A 310 -1.95 13.53 -20.12
CA ALA A 310 -1.99 12.98 -18.77
C ALA A 310 -3.03 11.86 -18.59
N ALA A 311 -4.05 11.78 -19.46
CA ALA A 311 -5.05 10.71 -19.44
C ALA A 311 -4.45 9.30 -19.65
N ALA A 312 -3.29 9.20 -20.29
CA ALA A 312 -2.57 7.94 -20.47
C ALA A 312 -1.66 7.57 -19.28
N SER A 313 -1.42 8.50 -18.35
CA SER A 313 -0.49 8.30 -17.23
C SER A 313 -0.84 7.10 -16.35
N GLU A 314 0.20 6.39 -15.89
CA GLU A 314 0.06 5.31 -14.88
C GLU A 314 0.20 5.83 -13.43
N LEU A 315 0.67 7.06 -13.25
CA LEU A 315 0.97 7.64 -11.93
C LEU A 315 0.07 8.81 -11.54
N LEU A 316 -0.32 9.65 -12.53
CA LEU A 316 -1.04 10.90 -12.28
C LEU A 316 -2.53 10.67 -12.02
N PRO A 317 -3.17 11.46 -11.14
CA PRO A 317 -4.61 11.38 -10.91
C PRO A 317 -5.46 11.47 -12.19
N GLN A 318 -5.06 12.30 -13.14
CA GLN A 318 -5.74 12.44 -14.45
C GLN A 318 -5.81 11.12 -15.22
N GLY A 319 -4.77 10.28 -15.12
CA GLY A 319 -4.77 8.95 -15.74
C GLY A 319 -5.71 7.97 -15.05
N LEU A 320 -5.86 8.08 -13.72
CA LEU A 320 -6.85 7.32 -12.95
C LEU A 320 -8.27 7.74 -13.35
N ASP A 321 -8.51 9.05 -13.40
CA ASP A 321 -9.81 9.64 -13.75
C ASP A 321 -10.25 9.22 -15.16
N ALA A 322 -9.35 9.25 -16.13
CA ALA A 322 -9.63 8.82 -17.49
C ALA A 322 -10.03 7.33 -17.55
N ARG A 323 -9.34 6.46 -16.80
CA ARG A 323 -9.67 5.04 -16.73
C ARG A 323 -11.00 4.78 -16.03
N LEU A 324 -11.32 5.55 -14.98
CA LEU A 324 -12.64 5.50 -14.33
C LEU A 324 -13.75 5.88 -15.27
N VAL A 325 -13.56 6.91 -16.11
CA VAL A 325 -14.56 7.32 -17.13
C VAL A 325 -14.73 6.21 -18.16
N GLN A 326 -13.65 5.64 -18.70
CA GLN A 326 -13.71 4.56 -19.69
C GLN A 326 -14.46 3.32 -19.14
N LEU A 327 -14.19 2.94 -17.89
CA LEU A 327 -14.92 1.85 -17.24
C LEU A 327 -16.39 2.21 -17.02
N SER A 328 -16.68 3.48 -16.70
CA SER A 328 -18.04 3.98 -16.51
C SER A 328 -18.86 3.91 -17.79
N ASP A 329 -18.26 4.30 -18.91
CA ASP A 329 -18.87 4.24 -20.23
C ASP A 329 -19.15 2.78 -20.62
N ALA A 330 -18.17 1.88 -20.46
CA ALA A 330 -18.33 0.46 -20.72
C ALA A 330 -19.46 -0.18 -19.90
N ILE A 331 -19.60 0.19 -18.62
CA ILE A 331 -20.71 -0.26 -17.78
C ILE A 331 -22.03 0.29 -18.31
N THR A 332 -22.11 1.57 -18.56
CA THR A 332 -23.36 2.23 -18.97
C THR A 332 -23.85 1.71 -20.32
N ASP A 333 -22.96 1.56 -21.28
CA ASP A 333 -23.26 1.05 -22.62
C ASP A 333 -23.64 -0.43 -22.62
N GLY A 334 -23.12 -1.21 -21.65
CA GLY A 334 -23.43 -2.62 -21.50
C GLY A 334 -24.80 -2.89 -20.87
N LEU A 335 -25.35 -1.95 -20.10
CA LEU A 335 -26.60 -2.14 -19.37
C LEU A 335 -27.84 -2.06 -20.29
N PRO A 336 -28.88 -2.90 -20.05
CA PRO A 336 -30.10 -2.84 -20.83
C PRO A 336 -30.89 -1.57 -20.53
N ASN A 337 -31.30 -0.86 -21.60
CA ASN A 337 -32.19 0.28 -21.50
C ASN A 337 -33.18 0.27 -22.67
N PRO A 338 -34.49 0.05 -22.44
CA PRO A 338 -35.15 -0.17 -21.15
C PRO A 338 -34.84 -1.55 -20.53
N LEU A 339 -35.16 -1.72 -19.25
CA LEU A 339 -35.07 -3.02 -18.56
C LEU A 339 -36.03 -4.03 -19.20
N PRO A 340 -35.59 -5.28 -19.46
CA PRO A 340 -36.48 -6.33 -19.96
C PRO A 340 -37.49 -6.77 -18.88
N ALA A 341 -38.59 -7.36 -19.31
CA ALA A 341 -39.60 -7.88 -18.39
C ALA A 341 -39.08 -9.12 -17.61
N GLU A 342 -38.22 -9.92 -18.23
CA GLU A 342 -37.60 -11.09 -17.63
C GLU A 342 -36.20 -10.71 -17.12
N LEU A 343 -36.09 -10.56 -15.79
CA LEU A 343 -34.83 -10.12 -15.16
C LEU A 343 -33.90 -11.29 -14.77
N ASP A 344 -34.38 -12.52 -14.75
CA ASP A 344 -33.57 -13.71 -14.43
C ASP A 344 -32.68 -14.19 -15.59
N ALA A 345 -32.94 -13.72 -16.81
CA ALA A 345 -32.05 -13.93 -17.96
C ALA A 345 -30.75 -13.14 -17.80
N ALA A 346 -29.73 -13.49 -18.58
CA ALA A 346 -28.50 -12.67 -18.66
C ALA A 346 -28.84 -11.27 -19.16
N LEU A 347 -28.54 -10.24 -18.36
CA LEU A 347 -28.85 -8.83 -18.67
C LEU A 347 -27.67 -8.11 -19.32
N LEU A 348 -26.47 -8.63 -19.23
CA LEU A 348 -25.29 -8.18 -19.97
C LEU A 348 -24.84 -9.28 -20.95
N SER A 349 -24.41 -8.88 -22.12
CA SER A 349 -23.81 -9.79 -23.08
C SER A 349 -22.36 -10.12 -22.71
N ASP A 350 -21.85 -11.26 -23.21
CA ASP A 350 -20.44 -11.62 -23.03
C ASP A 350 -19.48 -10.58 -23.64
N VAL A 351 -19.92 -9.84 -24.67
CA VAL A 351 -19.10 -8.79 -25.29
C VAL A 351 -19.00 -7.60 -24.35
N ALA A 352 -20.12 -7.14 -23.80
CA ALA A 352 -20.14 -6.05 -22.84
C ALA A 352 -19.35 -6.38 -21.56
N LEU A 353 -19.50 -7.61 -21.05
CA LEU A 353 -18.73 -8.03 -19.88
C LEU A 353 -17.22 -8.03 -20.15
N ARG A 354 -16.77 -8.54 -21.32
CA ARG A 354 -15.33 -8.50 -21.66
C ARG A 354 -14.79 -7.08 -21.79
N ASP A 355 -15.58 -6.17 -22.30
CA ASP A 355 -15.20 -4.77 -22.39
C ASP A 355 -15.04 -4.13 -21.01
N ILE A 356 -16.00 -4.35 -20.11
CA ILE A 356 -15.92 -3.94 -18.70
C ILE A 356 -14.68 -4.54 -18.01
N GLU A 357 -14.42 -5.83 -18.20
CA GLU A 357 -13.25 -6.50 -17.61
C GLU A 357 -11.94 -5.92 -18.14
N THR A 358 -11.86 -5.58 -19.42
CA THR A 358 -10.68 -4.97 -20.01
C THR A 358 -10.39 -3.62 -19.38
N HIS A 359 -11.40 -2.75 -19.25
CA HIS A 359 -11.24 -1.45 -18.62
C HIS A 359 -10.99 -1.56 -17.11
N TRP A 360 -11.56 -2.57 -16.44
CA TRP A 360 -11.28 -2.86 -15.04
C TRP A 360 -9.81 -3.25 -14.81
N ILE A 361 -9.26 -4.14 -15.64
CA ILE A 361 -7.84 -4.52 -15.58
C ILE A 361 -6.94 -3.31 -15.80
N ASN A 362 -7.25 -2.47 -16.79
CA ASN A 362 -6.51 -1.24 -17.04
C ASN A 362 -6.55 -0.27 -15.86
N LEU A 363 -7.70 -0.15 -15.19
CA LEU A 363 -7.84 0.68 -14.00
C LEU A 363 -6.98 0.16 -12.85
N GLN A 364 -6.99 -1.15 -12.61
CA GLN A 364 -6.21 -1.78 -11.53
C GLN A 364 -4.69 -1.66 -11.73
N GLN A 365 -4.22 -1.49 -12.95
CA GLN A 365 -2.79 -1.27 -13.23
C GLN A 365 -2.31 0.12 -12.84
N HIS A 366 -3.22 1.06 -12.57
CA HIS A 366 -2.83 2.41 -12.18
C HIS A 366 -2.31 2.45 -10.74
N PHE A 367 -1.21 3.17 -10.52
CA PHE A 367 -0.51 3.25 -9.22
C PHE A 367 -1.40 3.66 -8.04
N LEU A 368 -2.40 4.50 -8.27
CA LEU A 368 -3.31 5.01 -7.24
C LEU A 368 -4.54 4.12 -7.04
N ALA A 369 -4.78 3.11 -7.87
CA ALA A 369 -6.04 2.35 -7.89
C ALA A 369 -6.37 1.69 -6.55
N ASP A 370 -5.39 1.07 -5.88
CA ASP A 370 -5.61 0.38 -4.61
C ASP A 370 -5.98 1.31 -3.44
N ARG A 371 -5.67 2.60 -3.56
CA ARG A 371 -5.88 3.60 -2.51
C ARG A 371 -7.11 4.46 -2.73
N ASP A 372 -7.62 4.45 -3.95
CA ASP A 372 -8.75 5.26 -4.34
C ASP A 372 -10.09 4.58 -3.96
N HIS A 373 -10.99 5.34 -3.33
CA HIS A 373 -12.27 4.82 -2.89
C HIS A 373 -13.23 4.53 -4.06
N SER A 374 -13.16 5.31 -5.14
CA SER A 374 -13.96 5.10 -6.35
C SER A 374 -13.57 3.79 -7.01
N CYS A 375 -12.27 3.48 -7.07
CA CYS A 375 -11.78 2.19 -7.57
C CYS A 375 -12.34 1.02 -6.77
N ARG A 376 -12.45 1.14 -5.44
CA ARG A 376 -13.09 0.10 -4.62
C ARG A 376 -14.58 -0.03 -4.96
N ALA A 377 -15.30 1.07 -5.14
CA ALA A 377 -16.71 1.05 -5.53
C ALA A 377 -16.88 0.36 -6.90
N PHE A 378 -16.02 0.65 -7.86
CA PHE A 378 -16.01 -0.03 -9.17
C PHE A 378 -15.65 -1.52 -9.07
N GLY A 379 -14.83 -1.93 -8.12
CA GLY A 379 -14.63 -3.35 -7.81
C GLY A 379 -15.93 -4.07 -7.44
N GLY A 380 -16.81 -3.40 -6.69
CA GLY A 380 -18.19 -3.86 -6.45
C GLY A 380 -19.02 -3.90 -7.73
N ALA A 381 -19.02 -2.83 -8.52
CA ALA A 381 -19.78 -2.73 -9.76
C ALA A 381 -19.38 -3.80 -10.79
N VAL A 382 -18.11 -4.10 -10.94
CA VAL A 382 -17.62 -5.14 -11.85
C VAL A 382 -18.11 -6.54 -11.41
N ARG A 383 -18.12 -6.83 -10.11
CA ARG A 383 -18.74 -8.07 -9.60
C ARG A 383 -20.24 -8.12 -9.90
N LEU A 384 -20.95 -7.00 -9.75
CA LEU A 384 -22.36 -6.90 -10.12
C LEU A 384 -22.57 -7.09 -11.62
N ALA A 385 -21.69 -6.56 -12.47
CA ALA A 385 -21.72 -6.78 -13.92
C ALA A 385 -21.59 -8.26 -14.28
N ARG A 386 -20.66 -8.99 -13.64
CA ARG A 386 -20.51 -10.44 -13.81
C ARG A 386 -21.76 -11.20 -13.41
N TRP A 387 -22.38 -10.80 -12.30
CA TRP A 387 -23.66 -11.40 -11.87
C TRP A 387 -24.78 -11.09 -12.85
N LEU A 388 -24.89 -9.88 -13.38
CA LEU A 388 -25.88 -9.52 -14.38
C LEU A 388 -25.69 -10.27 -15.72
N ALA A 389 -24.45 -10.63 -16.07
CA ALA A 389 -24.14 -11.44 -17.24
C ALA A 389 -24.50 -12.93 -17.05
N SER A 390 -24.72 -13.37 -15.83
CA SER A 390 -25.11 -14.76 -15.53
C SER A 390 -26.63 -14.91 -15.43
N PRO A 391 -27.25 -15.91 -16.08
CA PRO A 391 -28.64 -16.23 -15.85
C PRO A 391 -28.82 -16.81 -14.46
N VAL A 392 -29.97 -16.53 -13.84
CA VAL A 392 -30.32 -17.04 -12.51
C VAL A 392 -31.47 -18.03 -12.66
N ALA A 393 -31.30 -19.22 -12.07
CA ALA A 393 -32.37 -20.20 -12.10
C ALA A 393 -33.49 -19.77 -11.14
N PRO A 394 -34.79 -19.91 -11.55
CA PRO A 394 -35.91 -19.62 -10.68
C PRO A 394 -35.85 -20.49 -9.40
N ALA A 395 -35.99 -19.85 -8.24
CA ALA A 395 -36.02 -20.56 -6.96
C ALA A 395 -37.48 -20.86 -6.59
N GLN A 396 -37.82 -22.11 -6.48
CA GLN A 396 -39.18 -22.57 -6.08
C GLN A 396 -39.17 -23.06 -4.64
N GLY A 397 -39.96 -22.40 -3.78
CA GLY A 397 -40.14 -22.71 -2.38
C GLY A 397 -39.03 -22.20 -1.46
N LEU A 398 -39.32 -22.14 -0.19
CA LEU A 398 -38.50 -21.45 0.82
C LEU A 398 -37.07 -22.02 0.94
N LYS A 399 -36.90 -23.34 0.87
CA LYS A 399 -35.57 -23.96 0.98
C LYS A 399 -34.64 -23.51 -0.16
N VAL A 400 -35.09 -23.58 -1.39
CA VAL A 400 -34.31 -23.24 -2.57
C VAL A 400 -34.02 -21.72 -2.57
N SER A 401 -34.98 -20.90 -2.19
CA SER A 401 -34.80 -19.43 -2.07
C SER A 401 -33.80 -19.07 -0.98
N THR A 402 -33.82 -19.74 0.17
CA THR A 402 -32.84 -19.57 1.24
C THR A 402 -31.43 -19.98 0.79
N GLU A 403 -31.30 -21.13 0.14
CA GLU A 403 -30.02 -21.62 -0.39
C GLU A 403 -29.46 -20.66 -1.46
N ARG A 404 -30.31 -20.13 -2.36
CA ARG A 404 -29.92 -19.12 -3.33
C ARG A 404 -29.42 -17.86 -2.63
N TYR A 405 -30.15 -17.39 -1.62
CA TYR A 405 -29.73 -16.19 -0.89
C TYR A 405 -28.33 -16.37 -0.27
N VAL A 406 -28.11 -17.45 0.46
CA VAL A 406 -26.82 -17.72 1.11
C VAL A 406 -25.67 -17.80 0.10
N ARG A 407 -25.91 -18.47 -1.05
CA ARG A 407 -24.84 -18.77 -2.03
C ARG A 407 -24.61 -17.71 -3.09
N VAL A 408 -25.62 -16.89 -3.37
CA VAL A 408 -25.58 -15.95 -4.51
C VAL A 408 -25.98 -14.55 -4.06
N ASP A 409 -27.23 -14.38 -3.60
CA ASP A 409 -27.81 -13.05 -3.43
C ASP A 409 -27.14 -12.27 -2.28
N SER A 410 -26.69 -12.93 -1.20
CA SER A 410 -25.93 -12.28 -0.13
C SER A 410 -24.58 -11.71 -0.61
N TRP A 411 -23.98 -12.35 -1.61
CA TRP A 411 -22.77 -11.87 -2.24
C TRP A 411 -23.04 -10.68 -3.17
N VAL A 412 -24.22 -10.66 -3.81
CA VAL A 412 -24.71 -9.47 -4.52
C VAL A 412 -24.87 -8.31 -3.55
N ASP A 413 -25.51 -8.57 -2.39
CA ASP A 413 -25.66 -7.54 -1.34
C ASP A 413 -24.28 -7.03 -0.84
N THR A 414 -23.30 -7.90 -0.67
CA THR A 414 -21.90 -7.50 -0.35
C THR A 414 -21.29 -6.61 -1.44
N ALA A 415 -21.48 -6.96 -2.71
CA ALA A 415 -20.99 -6.16 -3.83
C ALA A 415 -21.74 -4.81 -3.96
N LEU A 416 -23.07 -4.80 -3.68
CA LEU A 416 -23.89 -3.59 -3.62
C LEU A 416 -23.39 -2.61 -2.55
N VAL A 417 -23.13 -3.09 -1.33
CA VAL A 417 -22.56 -2.25 -0.26
C VAL A 417 -21.24 -1.62 -0.71
N THR A 418 -20.41 -2.38 -1.40
CA THR A 418 -19.12 -1.88 -1.94
C THR A 418 -19.35 -0.84 -3.04
N ALA A 419 -20.23 -1.10 -4.00
CA ALA A 419 -20.52 -0.17 -5.12
C ALA A 419 -21.18 1.14 -4.65
N ARG A 420 -22.01 1.06 -3.60
CA ARG A 420 -22.71 2.23 -3.02
C ARG A 420 -21.79 3.19 -2.25
N ARG A 421 -20.50 2.87 -2.06
CA ARG A 421 -19.51 3.86 -1.58
C ARG A 421 -19.37 5.03 -2.54
N GLY A 422 -19.77 4.83 -3.82
CA GLY A 422 -19.86 5.88 -4.80
C GLY A 422 -18.51 6.32 -5.37
N ALA A 423 -18.57 7.39 -6.14
CA ALA A 423 -17.43 8.09 -6.72
C ALA A 423 -17.66 9.58 -6.64
N ASP A 424 -16.58 10.37 -6.53
CA ASP A 424 -16.66 11.82 -6.41
C ASP A 424 -17.04 12.51 -7.74
N GLN A 425 -16.66 11.88 -8.86
CA GLN A 425 -16.86 12.43 -10.18
C GLN A 425 -18.26 12.10 -10.73
N PRO A 426 -18.90 13.03 -11.46
CA PRO A 426 -20.28 12.86 -11.93
C PRO A 426 -20.51 11.65 -12.83
N ILE A 427 -19.61 11.38 -13.82
CA ILE A 427 -19.74 10.27 -14.77
C ILE A 427 -19.59 8.91 -14.05
N PRO A 428 -18.52 8.66 -13.29
CA PRO A 428 -18.40 7.46 -12.46
C PRO A 428 -19.57 7.25 -11.49
N ALA A 429 -20.00 8.31 -10.80
CA ALA A 429 -21.15 8.23 -9.89
C ALA A 429 -22.46 7.86 -10.60
N ALA A 430 -22.67 8.35 -11.84
CA ALA A 430 -23.85 8.00 -12.64
C ALA A 430 -23.82 6.53 -13.09
N ALA A 431 -22.67 6.02 -13.54
CA ALA A 431 -22.49 4.63 -13.94
C ALA A 431 -22.74 3.65 -12.77
N LEU A 432 -22.20 3.99 -11.58
CA LEU A 432 -22.45 3.22 -10.37
C LEU A 432 -23.95 3.18 -10.03
N ARG A 433 -24.66 4.31 -10.11
CA ARG A 433 -26.12 4.33 -9.89
C ARG A 433 -26.85 3.49 -10.91
N ALA A 434 -26.51 3.59 -12.19
CA ALA A 434 -27.17 2.84 -13.26
C ALA A 434 -27.05 1.32 -13.04
N ILE A 435 -25.88 0.80 -12.74
CA ILE A 435 -25.73 -0.64 -12.49
C ILE A 435 -26.44 -1.08 -11.20
N ILE A 436 -26.39 -0.27 -10.13
CA ILE A 436 -27.10 -0.54 -8.89
C ILE A 436 -28.60 -0.64 -9.13
N ASP A 437 -29.19 0.25 -9.90
CA ASP A 437 -30.63 0.26 -10.19
C ASP A 437 -31.07 -1.01 -10.94
N VAL A 438 -30.28 -1.48 -11.92
CA VAL A 438 -30.55 -2.74 -12.63
C VAL A 438 -30.45 -3.95 -11.68
N VAL A 439 -29.43 -3.97 -10.81
CA VAL A 439 -29.24 -5.02 -9.80
C VAL A 439 -30.39 -5.06 -8.82
N LEU A 440 -30.82 -3.90 -8.30
CA LEU A 440 -31.94 -3.80 -7.36
C LEU A 440 -33.26 -4.26 -7.97
N ALA A 441 -33.48 -4.00 -9.25
CA ALA A 441 -34.68 -4.51 -9.94
C ALA A 441 -34.72 -6.04 -9.94
N ARG A 442 -33.60 -6.74 -10.26
CA ARG A 442 -33.52 -8.22 -10.20
C ARG A 442 -33.62 -8.71 -8.76
N ARG A 443 -32.88 -8.09 -7.82
CA ARG A 443 -32.90 -8.48 -6.41
C ARG A 443 -34.31 -8.34 -5.80
N GLY A 444 -35.04 -7.27 -6.12
CA GLY A 444 -36.41 -7.07 -5.66
C GLY A 444 -37.35 -8.20 -6.08
N GLN A 445 -37.21 -8.77 -7.30
CA GLN A 445 -37.99 -9.96 -7.71
C GLN A 445 -37.61 -11.18 -6.88
N HIS A 446 -36.32 -11.37 -6.56
CA HIS A 446 -35.87 -12.45 -5.70
C HIS A 446 -36.44 -12.33 -4.29
N ASP A 447 -36.47 -11.11 -3.74
CA ASP A 447 -36.98 -10.83 -2.40
C ASP A 447 -38.49 -11.07 -2.30
N LEU A 448 -39.28 -10.64 -3.30
CA LEU A 448 -40.69 -10.94 -3.40
C LEU A 448 -40.95 -12.46 -3.48
N SER A 449 -40.15 -13.17 -4.29
CA SER A 449 -40.27 -14.64 -4.42
C SER A 449 -39.95 -15.34 -3.11
N PHE A 450 -38.91 -14.89 -2.38
CA PHE A 450 -38.57 -15.41 -1.07
C PHE A 450 -39.69 -15.14 -0.05
N ALA A 451 -40.19 -13.91 0.00
CA ALA A 451 -41.23 -13.51 0.93
C ALA A 451 -42.55 -14.26 0.70
N ALA A 452 -42.94 -14.51 -0.56
CA ALA A 452 -44.07 -15.37 -0.91
C ALA A 452 -43.83 -16.81 -0.42
N ALA A 453 -42.67 -17.38 -0.67
CA ALA A 453 -42.30 -18.70 -0.21
C ALA A 453 -42.24 -18.82 1.33
N LEU A 454 -41.88 -17.75 2.03
CA LEU A 454 -41.91 -17.65 3.49
C LEU A 454 -43.34 -17.65 4.02
N ALA A 455 -44.25 -16.93 3.37
CA ALA A 455 -45.66 -16.90 3.74
C ALA A 455 -46.37 -18.26 3.54
N ASP A 456 -45.98 -18.99 2.50
CA ASP A 456 -46.51 -20.32 2.17
C ASP A 456 -45.96 -21.47 3.03
N ALA A 457 -44.95 -21.20 3.88
CA ALA A 457 -44.28 -22.21 4.71
C ALA A 457 -44.41 -21.91 6.22
N PRO A 458 -45.59 -22.13 6.82
CA PRO A 458 -45.80 -21.94 8.26
C PRO A 458 -44.91 -22.83 9.13
N THR A 459 -44.45 -23.96 8.60
CA THR A 459 -43.42 -24.84 9.16
C THR A 459 -42.27 -24.90 8.16
N PRO A 460 -41.24 -24.06 8.30
CA PRO A 460 -40.20 -23.95 7.32
C PRO A 460 -39.36 -25.21 7.16
N PRO A 461 -39.07 -25.66 5.93
CA PRO A 461 -38.24 -26.82 5.66
C PRO A 461 -36.72 -26.48 5.68
N VAL A 462 -36.33 -25.53 6.52
CA VAL A 462 -34.96 -25.03 6.69
C VAL A 462 -34.64 -24.95 8.18
N GLN A 463 -33.34 -24.84 8.51
CA GLN A 463 -32.92 -24.57 9.87
C GLN A 463 -33.59 -23.30 10.39
N THR A 464 -34.14 -23.33 11.59
CA THR A 464 -34.74 -22.17 12.25
C THR A 464 -33.95 -21.77 13.47
N ILE A 465 -34.02 -20.49 13.83
CA ILE A 465 -33.13 -19.90 14.84
C ILE A 465 -33.31 -20.54 16.22
N GLU A 466 -34.53 -20.86 16.60
CA GLU A 466 -34.85 -21.57 17.85
C GLU A 466 -34.22 -22.96 17.96
N ASN A 467 -33.85 -23.57 16.83
CA ASN A 467 -33.24 -24.88 16.78
C ASN A 467 -31.71 -24.86 16.66
N VAL A 468 -31.08 -23.67 16.39
CA VAL A 468 -29.62 -23.54 16.22
C VAL A 468 -28.85 -24.06 17.43
N MET A 469 -29.34 -23.77 18.64
CA MET A 469 -28.67 -24.25 19.84
C MET A 469 -28.70 -25.79 19.93
N HIS A 470 -29.84 -26.40 19.67
CA HIS A 470 -30.02 -27.86 19.75
C HIS A 470 -29.30 -28.63 18.66
N ASP A 471 -29.40 -28.12 17.42
CA ASP A 471 -28.97 -28.86 16.24
C ASP A 471 -27.48 -28.63 15.92
N LEU A 472 -26.92 -27.47 16.27
CA LEU A 472 -25.56 -27.06 15.88
C LEU A 472 -24.65 -26.76 17.08
N VAL A 473 -24.99 -25.79 17.95
CA VAL A 473 -24.08 -25.28 18.98
C VAL A 473 -23.81 -26.32 20.08
N ILE A 474 -24.82 -26.92 20.64
CA ILE A 474 -24.70 -27.94 21.70
C ILE A 474 -23.93 -29.19 21.24
N PRO A 475 -24.19 -29.79 20.07
CA PRO A 475 -23.39 -30.88 19.53
C PRO A 475 -21.89 -30.52 19.38
N ILE A 476 -21.57 -29.32 18.89
CA ILE A 476 -20.18 -28.85 18.80
C ILE A 476 -19.58 -28.70 20.20
N ALA A 477 -20.31 -28.09 21.15
CA ALA A 477 -19.84 -27.85 22.52
C ALA A 477 -19.60 -29.14 23.34
N LYS A 478 -20.27 -30.22 22.97
CA LYS A 478 -20.05 -31.56 23.55
C LYS A 478 -18.75 -32.21 23.11
N THR A 479 -18.21 -31.78 21.96
CA THR A 479 -16.98 -32.37 21.38
C THR A 479 -15.77 -31.45 21.56
N SER A 480 -15.99 -30.12 21.62
CA SER A 480 -14.93 -29.11 21.72
C SER A 480 -15.40 -27.93 22.56
N PRO A 481 -14.57 -27.39 23.46
CA PRO A 481 -14.88 -26.12 24.13
C PRO A 481 -15.27 -25.05 23.13
N THR A 482 -16.42 -24.41 23.36
CA THR A 482 -17.02 -23.53 22.35
C THR A 482 -17.25 -22.13 22.92
N LEU A 483 -17.02 -21.11 22.07
CA LEU A 483 -17.45 -19.73 22.27
C LEU A 483 -18.56 -19.43 21.27
N LEU A 484 -19.77 -19.19 21.75
CA LEU A 484 -20.88 -18.67 20.95
C LEU A 484 -20.83 -17.15 20.97
N VAL A 485 -20.73 -16.52 19.79
CA VAL A 485 -20.81 -15.06 19.63
C VAL A 485 -22.09 -14.74 18.86
N VAL A 486 -23.04 -14.11 19.52
CA VAL A 486 -24.27 -13.61 18.90
C VAL A 486 -24.05 -12.13 18.58
N VAL A 487 -23.99 -11.79 17.29
CA VAL A 487 -23.82 -10.40 16.85
C VAL A 487 -25.18 -9.88 16.39
N ASP A 488 -25.80 -9.04 17.21
CA ASP A 488 -27.13 -8.47 17.00
C ASP A 488 -27.17 -7.69 15.67
N GLY A 489 -28.07 -8.06 14.79
CA GLY A 489 -28.28 -7.43 13.50
C GLY A 489 -27.27 -7.80 12.40
N LEU A 490 -26.43 -8.83 12.57
CA LEU A 490 -25.43 -9.20 11.57
C LEU A 490 -26.06 -9.89 10.35
N SER A 491 -26.10 -9.21 9.20
CA SER A 491 -26.59 -9.79 7.95
C SER A 491 -25.61 -10.81 7.33
N MET A 492 -26.08 -11.64 6.42
CA MET A 492 -25.25 -12.57 5.66
C MET A 492 -24.21 -11.84 4.80
N ALA A 493 -24.58 -10.68 4.22
CA ALA A 493 -23.67 -9.85 3.43
C ALA A 493 -22.49 -9.34 4.28
N ALA A 494 -22.77 -8.82 5.47
CA ALA A 494 -21.73 -8.39 6.42
C ALA A 494 -20.85 -9.57 6.89
N THR A 495 -21.46 -10.77 7.04
CA THR A 495 -20.74 -11.99 7.39
C THR A 495 -19.74 -12.42 6.31
N ASN A 496 -20.03 -12.22 5.04
CA ASN A 496 -19.10 -12.55 3.95
C ASN A 496 -17.77 -11.81 4.10
N ASP A 497 -17.81 -10.52 4.41
CA ASP A 497 -16.61 -9.70 4.65
C ASP A 497 -15.94 -10.05 5.99
N LEU A 498 -16.74 -10.27 7.03
CA LEU A 498 -16.25 -10.67 8.35
C LEU A 498 -15.44 -11.97 8.28
N VAL A 499 -15.99 -13.02 7.67
CA VAL A 499 -15.29 -14.31 7.55
C VAL A 499 -13.98 -14.18 6.79
N ARG A 500 -13.94 -13.37 5.73
CA ARG A 500 -12.69 -13.09 5.01
C ARG A 500 -11.64 -12.45 5.93
N SER A 501 -12.04 -11.52 6.81
CA SER A 501 -11.11 -10.92 7.77
C SER A 501 -10.62 -11.93 8.82
N THR A 502 -11.46 -12.90 9.24
CA THR A 502 -11.02 -13.95 10.16
C THR A 502 -10.03 -14.91 9.52
N GLN A 503 -10.18 -15.21 8.23
CA GLN A 503 -9.24 -16.06 7.48
C GLN A 503 -7.84 -15.44 7.42
N LEU A 504 -7.73 -14.11 7.29
CA LEU A 504 -6.46 -13.40 7.34
C LEU A 504 -5.75 -13.54 8.70
N GLU A 505 -6.52 -13.72 9.77
CA GLU A 505 -6.01 -13.97 11.13
C GLU A 505 -5.77 -15.47 11.43
N GLY A 506 -5.87 -16.33 10.41
CA GLY A 506 -5.59 -17.77 10.49
C GLY A 506 -6.71 -18.60 11.10
N TRP A 507 -7.97 -18.17 10.96
CA TRP A 507 -9.14 -18.96 11.23
C TRP A 507 -9.58 -19.73 9.99
N THR A 508 -10.14 -20.92 10.19
CA THR A 508 -10.75 -21.74 9.13
C THR A 508 -12.24 -21.90 9.39
N GLU A 509 -13.07 -21.59 8.39
CA GLU A 509 -14.51 -21.81 8.45
C GLU A 509 -14.83 -23.28 8.19
N LEU A 510 -15.60 -23.90 9.11
CA LEU A 510 -16.09 -25.26 8.99
C LEU A 510 -17.57 -25.29 8.57
N SER A 511 -17.93 -26.28 7.77
CA SER A 511 -19.34 -26.58 7.48
C SER A 511 -19.99 -27.27 8.68
N ALA A 512 -20.96 -26.59 9.28
CA ALA A 512 -21.69 -27.16 10.43
C ALA A 512 -22.51 -28.42 10.07
N ASN A 513 -22.93 -28.53 8.79
CA ASN A 513 -23.78 -29.65 8.28
C ASN A 513 -22.98 -30.67 7.48
N HIS A 514 -21.64 -30.60 7.43
CA HIS A 514 -20.76 -31.49 6.66
C HIS A 514 -21.03 -31.53 5.14
N ASP A 515 -21.70 -30.48 4.61
CA ASP A 515 -22.04 -30.36 3.18
C ASP A 515 -21.07 -29.40 2.43
N ALA A 516 -19.97 -29.03 3.07
CA ALA A 516 -18.96 -28.06 2.61
C ALA A 516 -19.53 -26.66 2.37
N ARG A 517 -20.64 -26.29 2.99
CA ARG A 517 -21.33 -25.01 2.85
C ARG A 517 -21.42 -24.27 4.18
N ARG A 518 -21.59 -22.95 4.11
CA ARG A 518 -21.94 -22.12 5.25
C ARG A 518 -23.38 -22.45 5.68
N ALA A 519 -23.59 -22.66 6.96
CA ALA A 519 -24.92 -22.85 7.52
C ALA A 519 -25.64 -21.51 7.71
N SER A 520 -26.97 -21.56 7.69
CA SER A 520 -27.83 -20.41 7.96
C SER A 520 -29.06 -20.83 8.72
N ALA A 521 -29.73 -19.90 9.37
CA ALA A 521 -30.98 -20.12 10.03
C ALA A 521 -32.01 -19.03 9.68
N LEU A 522 -33.30 -19.36 9.80
CA LEU A 522 -34.40 -18.43 9.60
C LEU A 522 -34.77 -17.78 10.93
N ALA A 523 -34.72 -16.46 11.01
CA ALA A 523 -35.12 -15.68 12.18
C ALA A 523 -36.62 -15.85 12.50
N VAL A 524 -37.03 -15.51 13.72
CA VAL A 524 -38.44 -15.43 14.14
C VAL A 524 -39.08 -14.18 13.51
N LEU A 525 -40.39 -14.22 13.27
CA LEU A 525 -41.11 -13.12 12.64
C LEU A 525 -42.01 -12.37 13.65
N PRO A 526 -42.10 -11.04 13.52
CA PRO A 526 -41.18 -10.17 12.78
C PRO A 526 -39.76 -10.26 13.31
N THR A 527 -38.76 -9.96 12.44
CA THR A 527 -37.32 -10.14 12.73
C THR A 527 -36.84 -9.05 13.69
N LEU A 528 -37.22 -9.17 14.96
CA LEU A 528 -36.95 -8.24 16.04
C LEU A 528 -36.07 -8.90 17.11
N THR A 529 -35.13 -8.16 17.67
CA THR A 529 -34.15 -8.61 18.65
C THR A 529 -34.79 -9.38 19.82
N GLN A 530 -35.80 -8.78 20.47
CA GLN A 530 -36.45 -9.40 21.63
C GLN A 530 -37.12 -10.77 21.34
N ARG A 531 -37.49 -11.04 20.08
CA ARG A 531 -38.10 -12.28 19.63
C ARG A 531 -37.07 -13.30 19.14
N SER A 532 -36.23 -12.87 18.27
CA SER A 532 -35.28 -13.79 17.62
C SER A 532 -34.11 -14.16 18.54
N ARG A 533 -33.51 -13.20 19.25
CA ARG A 533 -32.38 -13.47 20.14
C ARG A 533 -32.80 -14.29 21.37
N CYS A 534 -33.95 -13.93 21.94
CA CYS A 534 -34.51 -14.73 23.03
C CYS A 534 -34.83 -16.16 22.59
N SER A 535 -35.43 -16.35 21.40
CA SER A 535 -35.71 -17.69 20.85
C SER A 535 -34.43 -18.48 20.56
N LEU A 536 -33.40 -17.84 20.02
CA LEU A 536 -32.07 -18.45 19.82
C LEU A 536 -31.50 -18.99 21.13
N LEU A 537 -31.35 -18.09 22.12
CA LEU A 537 -30.67 -18.40 23.38
C LEU A 537 -31.50 -19.34 24.30
N CYS A 538 -32.81 -19.31 24.18
CA CYS A 538 -33.70 -20.22 24.92
C CYS A 538 -33.90 -21.60 24.25
N GLY A 539 -33.60 -21.71 22.93
CA GLY A 539 -33.87 -22.94 22.16
C GLY A 539 -35.33 -23.21 21.94
N GLU A 540 -36.20 -22.23 22.07
CA GLU A 540 -37.67 -22.31 21.91
C GLU A 540 -38.22 -20.98 21.45
N LEU A 541 -39.36 -20.97 20.80
CA LEU A 541 -40.04 -19.73 20.39
C LEU A 541 -40.45 -18.94 21.64
N ARG A 542 -39.76 -17.79 21.89
CA ARG A 542 -39.94 -16.99 23.09
C ARG A 542 -39.60 -15.54 22.86
N GLU A 543 -40.34 -14.63 23.49
CA GLU A 543 -40.07 -13.22 23.53
C GLU A 543 -39.51 -12.81 24.88
N GLY A 544 -38.46 -11.97 24.93
CA GLY A 544 -37.86 -11.49 26.15
C GLY A 544 -36.57 -10.70 25.90
N GLY A 545 -36.00 -10.13 26.96
CA GLY A 545 -34.69 -9.48 26.96
C GLY A 545 -33.66 -10.28 27.74
N ASP A 546 -32.60 -9.62 28.23
CA ASP A 546 -31.41 -10.23 28.86
C ASP A 546 -31.75 -11.23 29.99
N GLY A 547 -32.79 -10.97 30.80
CA GLY A 547 -33.19 -11.86 31.90
C GLY A 547 -33.73 -13.21 31.42
N PRO A 548 -34.79 -13.22 30.58
CA PRO A 548 -35.27 -14.42 29.93
C PRO A 548 -34.23 -15.17 29.07
N GLU A 549 -33.39 -14.44 28.33
CA GLU A 549 -32.28 -15.01 27.56
C GLU A 549 -31.30 -15.77 28.45
N ARG A 550 -30.87 -15.14 29.55
CA ARG A 550 -29.96 -15.75 30.52
C ARG A 550 -30.58 -17.02 31.14
N SER A 551 -31.81 -16.94 31.63
CA SER A 551 -32.49 -18.08 32.26
C SER A 551 -32.71 -19.22 31.31
N GLY A 552 -33.10 -18.94 30.06
CA GLY A 552 -33.31 -19.93 28.99
C GLY A 552 -31.98 -20.58 28.59
N PHE A 553 -30.94 -19.83 28.40
CA PHE A 553 -29.61 -20.35 28.07
C PHE A 553 -29.08 -21.28 29.16
N LEU A 554 -29.17 -20.90 30.42
CA LEU A 554 -28.75 -21.73 31.54
C LEU A 554 -29.59 -23.02 31.64
N SER A 555 -30.89 -22.96 31.36
CA SER A 555 -31.76 -24.14 31.32
C SER A 555 -31.36 -25.11 30.19
N LEU A 556 -30.98 -24.55 29.02
CA LEU A 556 -30.45 -25.37 27.93
C LEU A 556 -29.14 -26.06 28.31
N LEU A 557 -28.20 -25.32 28.91
CA LEU A 557 -26.94 -25.91 29.38
C LEU A 557 -27.16 -27.03 30.40
N HIS A 558 -28.09 -26.83 31.35
CA HIS A 558 -28.49 -27.87 32.29
C HIS A 558 -29.01 -29.13 31.59
N THR A 559 -29.95 -28.98 30.68
CA THR A 559 -30.50 -30.06 29.91
C THR A 559 -29.44 -30.79 29.05
N ALA A 560 -28.49 -30.05 28.51
CA ALA A 560 -27.41 -30.57 27.68
C ALA A 560 -26.23 -31.15 28.47
N GLN A 561 -26.21 -31.03 29.81
CA GLN A 561 -25.10 -31.37 30.71
C GLN A 561 -23.81 -30.61 30.38
N LEU A 562 -23.94 -29.34 30.02
CA LEU A 562 -22.86 -28.40 29.70
C LEU A 562 -22.77 -27.22 30.69
N GLU A 563 -23.33 -27.41 31.89
CA GLU A 563 -23.39 -26.39 32.94
C GLU A 563 -21.98 -25.96 33.38
N ALA A 564 -21.86 -24.70 33.78
CA ALA A 564 -20.67 -24.21 34.46
C ALA A 564 -20.51 -24.90 35.82
N THR A 565 -19.31 -25.36 36.15
CA THR A 565 -19.05 -26.13 37.38
C THR A 565 -18.15 -25.34 38.34
N GLY A 566 -18.15 -25.70 39.64
CA GLY A 566 -17.20 -25.12 40.60
C GLY A 566 -17.47 -23.70 41.07
N GLY A 567 -18.72 -23.22 40.97
CA GLY A 567 -19.10 -21.87 41.49
C GLY A 567 -18.57 -20.71 40.66
N VAL A 568 -18.27 -20.93 39.39
CA VAL A 568 -17.90 -19.83 38.45
C VAL A 568 -19.13 -19.04 38.03
N PRO A 569 -19.00 -17.79 37.53
CA PRO A 569 -20.11 -16.98 37.02
C PRO A 569 -20.83 -17.68 35.86
N ASP A 570 -22.10 -17.29 35.61
CA ASP A 570 -22.87 -17.78 34.47
C ASP A 570 -22.15 -17.50 33.14
N PRO A 571 -22.07 -18.47 32.22
CA PRO A 571 -21.27 -18.35 30.99
C PRO A 571 -22.02 -17.63 29.87
N ILE A 572 -22.76 -16.57 30.19
CA ILE A 572 -23.42 -15.69 29.22
C ILE A 572 -23.18 -14.22 29.56
N PHE A 573 -22.69 -13.46 28.59
CA PHE A 573 -22.27 -12.08 28.75
C PHE A 573 -22.97 -11.17 27.74
N HIS A 574 -23.74 -10.20 28.27
CA HIS A 574 -24.39 -9.14 27.49
C HIS A 574 -23.55 -7.85 27.56
N LYS A 575 -23.92 -6.81 26.81
CA LYS A 575 -23.23 -5.51 26.65
C LYS A 575 -22.69 -4.94 27.96
N LYS A 576 -23.49 -4.94 29.04
CA LYS A 576 -23.08 -4.40 30.35
C LYS A 576 -21.84 -5.09 30.92
N ALA A 577 -21.70 -6.39 30.73
CA ALA A 577 -20.55 -7.16 31.20
C ALA A 577 -19.32 -6.93 30.30
N LEU A 578 -19.53 -6.67 29.01
CA LEU A 578 -18.47 -6.36 28.07
C LEU A 578 -17.93 -4.96 28.29
N ASP A 579 -18.79 -3.97 28.57
CA ASP A 579 -18.40 -2.57 28.80
C ASP A 579 -17.67 -2.37 30.15
N ALA A 580 -17.66 -3.35 31.04
CA ALA A 580 -16.92 -3.33 32.30
C ALA A 580 -15.40 -3.58 32.12
N VAL A 581 -14.80 -2.96 31.11
CA VAL A 581 -13.37 -3.13 30.78
C VAL A 581 -12.51 -2.22 31.66
N PRO A 582 -11.50 -2.76 32.37
CA PRO A 582 -10.53 -1.94 33.10
C PRO A 582 -9.67 -1.09 32.14
N SER A 583 -9.20 0.07 32.62
CA SER A 583 -8.29 0.91 31.83
C SER A 583 -7.07 0.13 31.32
N GLY A 584 -6.83 0.18 30.01
CA GLY A 584 -5.72 -0.52 29.36
C GLY A 584 -5.96 -1.99 29.00
N ALA A 585 -7.12 -2.58 29.35
CA ALA A 585 -7.50 -3.91 28.92
C ALA A 585 -8.37 -3.86 27.65
N LYS A 586 -8.35 -4.91 26.82
CA LYS A 586 -9.18 -5.04 25.62
C LYS A 586 -10.49 -5.81 25.88
N LEU A 587 -10.57 -6.59 26.96
CA LEU A 587 -11.74 -7.35 27.41
C LEU A 587 -11.88 -7.28 28.93
N ALA A 588 -13.12 -7.32 29.40
CA ALA A 588 -13.43 -7.47 30.82
C ALA A 588 -12.83 -8.78 31.38
N SER A 589 -12.35 -8.73 32.63
CA SER A 589 -11.67 -9.86 33.28
C SER A 589 -12.54 -11.11 33.34
N ASP A 590 -13.82 -10.92 33.68
CA ASP A 590 -14.77 -12.04 33.85
C ASP A 590 -15.01 -12.76 32.51
N VAL A 591 -15.17 -12.02 31.42
CA VAL A 591 -15.31 -12.57 30.06
C VAL A 591 -14.06 -13.33 29.65
N ARG A 592 -12.88 -12.71 29.83
CA ARG A 592 -11.61 -13.37 29.49
C ARG A 592 -11.38 -14.64 30.29
N ASN A 593 -11.66 -14.60 31.59
CA ASN A 593 -11.50 -15.77 32.48
C ASN A 593 -12.49 -16.88 32.12
N ALA A 594 -13.72 -16.54 31.77
CA ALA A 594 -14.71 -17.51 31.31
C ALA A 594 -14.28 -18.20 29.99
N ILE A 595 -13.73 -17.42 29.03
CA ILE A 595 -13.20 -17.98 27.77
C ILE A 595 -11.98 -18.87 28.04
N ALA A 596 -11.09 -18.49 28.95
CA ALA A 596 -9.89 -19.26 29.26
C ALA A 596 -10.20 -20.58 30.02
N ASP A 597 -11.30 -20.64 30.75
CA ASP A 597 -11.65 -21.79 31.59
C ASP A 597 -12.46 -22.83 30.82
N VAL A 598 -11.81 -23.54 29.93
CA VAL A 598 -12.42 -24.55 29.05
C VAL A 598 -12.96 -25.77 29.79
N THR A 599 -12.45 -26.04 30.97
CA THR A 599 -12.84 -27.24 31.77
C THR A 599 -14.12 -27.02 32.55
N ARG A 600 -14.30 -25.87 33.18
CA ARG A 600 -15.47 -25.55 33.99
C ARG A 600 -16.58 -24.87 33.20
N GLN A 601 -16.25 -24.28 32.06
CA GLN A 601 -17.19 -23.58 31.18
C GLN A 601 -17.02 -24.07 29.73
N PRO A 602 -17.56 -25.27 29.40
CA PRO A 602 -17.38 -25.83 28.05
C PRO A 602 -18.06 -25.00 26.94
N LEU A 603 -19.13 -24.28 27.25
CA LEU A 603 -19.81 -23.35 26.34
C LEU A 603 -19.95 -21.99 27.02
N VAL A 604 -19.43 -20.98 26.38
CA VAL A 604 -19.55 -19.56 26.77
C VAL A 604 -20.29 -18.81 25.66
N ALA A 605 -21.27 -17.98 26.02
CA ALA A 605 -22.00 -17.12 25.08
C ALA A 605 -21.68 -15.64 25.33
N VAL A 606 -21.51 -14.88 24.25
CA VAL A 606 -21.30 -13.45 24.27
C VAL A 606 -22.25 -12.80 23.27
N VAL A 607 -22.97 -11.75 23.70
CA VAL A 607 -23.88 -10.97 22.85
C VAL A 607 -23.26 -9.62 22.55
N LEU A 608 -23.07 -9.30 21.27
CA LEU A 608 -22.53 -8.04 20.75
C LEU A 608 -23.64 -7.25 20.07
N ASN A 609 -23.96 -6.07 20.59
CA ASN A 609 -25.00 -5.20 20.01
C ASN A 609 -24.43 -4.17 19.01
N TYR A 610 -23.14 -4.26 18.67
CA TYR A 610 -22.44 -3.20 17.93
C TYR A 610 -23.02 -2.90 16.55
N VAL A 611 -23.46 -3.92 15.80
CA VAL A 611 -23.99 -3.72 14.46
C VAL A 611 -25.36 -3.02 14.55
N ASP A 612 -26.27 -3.51 15.36
CA ASP A 612 -27.59 -2.91 15.54
C ASP A 612 -27.52 -1.49 16.14
N ASP A 613 -26.68 -1.27 17.16
CA ASP A 613 -26.40 0.07 17.73
C ASP A 613 -25.89 1.05 16.65
N THR A 614 -25.00 0.59 15.76
CA THR A 614 -24.45 1.41 14.66
C THR A 614 -25.53 1.77 13.64
N LEU A 615 -26.36 0.81 13.26
CA LEU A 615 -27.48 1.03 12.32
C LEU A 615 -28.54 1.99 12.88
N HIS A 616 -28.67 2.09 14.21
CA HIS A 616 -29.58 3.05 14.84
C HIS A 616 -29.04 4.47 14.92
N HIS A 617 -27.72 4.67 15.01
CA HIS A 617 -27.13 5.96 15.44
C HIS A 617 -26.17 6.58 14.43
N VAL A 618 -25.56 5.81 13.55
CA VAL A 618 -24.52 6.27 12.61
C VAL A 618 -24.91 5.89 11.21
N ASP A 619 -24.57 6.73 10.21
CA ASP A 619 -24.67 6.33 8.81
C ASP A 619 -23.63 5.24 8.51
N PRO A 620 -24.03 4.00 8.24
CA PRO A 620 -23.09 2.91 7.97
C PRO A 620 -22.52 2.95 6.55
N GLY A 621 -22.86 3.95 5.77
CA GLY A 621 -22.38 4.13 4.40
C GLY A 621 -20.86 4.21 4.38
N GLY A 622 -20.20 3.08 4.13
CA GLY A 622 -18.75 2.95 4.13
C GLY A 622 -18.17 2.22 5.36
N THR A 623 -18.99 1.71 6.27
CA THR A 623 -18.52 0.86 7.38
C THR A 623 -18.16 -0.53 6.83
N ASP A 624 -16.92 -0.94 7.03
CA ASP A 624 -16.46 -2.32 6.81
C ASP A 624 -16.76 -3.15 8.07
N TRP A 625 -17.54 -4.21 7.91
CA TRP A 625 -17.81 -5.14 9.00
C TRP A 625 -16.67 -6.17 9.09
N ASN A 626 -15.69 -5.91 9.94
CA ASN A 626 -14.53 -6.78 10.13
C ASN A 626 -14.14 -6.90 11.61
N LEU A 627 -13.05 -7.60 11.90
CA LEU A 627 -12.57 -7.84 13.26
C LEU A 627 -12.15 -6.58 14.02
N GLU A 628 -11.79 -5.51 13.32
CA GLU A 628 -11.34 -4.25 13.93
C GLU A 628 -12.53 -3.33 14.20
N THR A 629 -13.51 -3.32 13.32
CA THR A 629 -14.66 -2.42 13.39
C THR A 629 -15.74 -2.92 14.34
N ILE A 630 -16.00 -4.24 14.40
CA ILE A 630 -16.95 -4.80 15.38
C ILE A 630 -16.30 -4.85 16.76
N THR A 631 -16.68 -3.90 17.60
CA THR A 631 -16.12 -3.75 18.95
C THR A 631 -16.15 -5.07 19.74
N TYR A 632 -15.06 -5.40 20.42
CA TYR A 632 -14.78 -6.63 21.17
C TYR A 632 -14.59 -7.92 20.35
N LEU A 633 -15.02 -8.00 19.09
CA LEU A 633 -14.96 -9.25 18.33
C LEU A 633 -13.52 -9.77 18.15
N GLY A 634 -12.59 -8.93 17.69
CA GLY A 634 -11.18 -9.31 17.54
C GLY A 634 -10.55 -9.80 18.84
N PRO A 635 -10.66 -9.06 19.96
CA PRO A 635 -10.24 -9.53 21.29
C PRO A 635 -10.87 -10.84 21.76
N LEU A 636 -12.18 -11.07 21.48
CA LEU A 636 -12.88 -12.33 21.81
C LEU A 636 -12.29 -13.51 21.02
N LEU A 637 -12.10 -13.33 19.71
CA LEU A 637 -11.50 -14.36 18.86
C LEU A 637 -10.05 -14.65 19.27
N HIS A 638 -9.29 -13.63 19.61
CA HIS A 638 -7.93 -13.83 20.12
C HIS A 638 -7.92 -14.62 21.44
N ALA A 639 -8.81 -14.30 22.38
CA ALA A 639 -8.95 -15.06 23.63
C ALA A 639 -9.38 -16.51 23.37
N ALA A 640 -10.34 -16.73 22.45
CA ALA A 640 -10.80 -18.06 22.07
C ALA A 640 -9.69 -18.89 21.41
N LYS A 641 -8.91 -18.29 20.50
CA LYS A 641 -7.74 -18.92 19.86
C LYS A 641 -6.72 -19.40 20.89
N ASN A 642 -6.40 -18.54 21.86
CA ASN A 642 -5.44 -18.87 22.94
C ASN A 642 -5.96 -19.99 23.86
N ALA A 643 -7.29 -20.08 24.04
CA ALA A 643 -7.94 -21.11 24.84
C ALA A 643 -8.24 -22.41 24.03
N GLY A 644 -7.96 -22.44 22.73
CA GLY A 644 -8.27 -23.60 21.88
C GLY A 644 -9.78 -23.84 21.69
N ARG A 645 -10.60 -22.77 21.74
CA ARG A 645 -12.06 -22.90 21.56
C ARG A 645 -12.44 -22.88 20.09
N THR A 646 -13.39 -23.72 19.72
CA THR A 646 -14.20 -23.55 18.53
C THR A 646 -15.08 -22.32 18.72
N VAL A 647 -15.20 -21.47 17.70
CA VAL A 647 -16.05 -20.28 17.76
C VAL A 647 -17.25 -20.47 16.84
N VAL A 648 -18.45 -20.23 17.35
CA VAL A 648 -19.68 -20.15 16.55
C VAL A 648 -20.13 -18.71 16.55
N ILE A 649 -20.17 -18.08 15.35
CA ILE A 649 -20.71 -16.72 15.17
C ILE A 649 -22.06 -16.84 14.51
N THR A 650 -23.08 -16.21 15.09
CA THR A 650 -24.42 -16.13 14.53
C THR A 650 -25.05 -14.79 14.81
N SER A 651 -26.25 -14.56 14.29
CA SER A 651 -27.06 -13.39 14.56
C SER A 651 -28.48 -13.78 14.97
N ASP A 652 -29.20 -12.86 15.53
CA ASP A 652 -30.64 -12.98 15.83
C ASP A 652 -31.50 -12.60 14.61
N HIS A 653 -31.10 -11.60 13.85
CA HIS A 653 -31.66 -11.17 12.57
C HIS A 653 -30.59 -10.50 11.71
N GLY A 654 -30.90 -10.28 10.43
CA GLY A 654 -30.07 -9.45 9.58
C GLY A 654 -30.61 -8.01 9.52
N HIS A 655 -30.16 -7.27 8.51
CA HIS A 655 -30.56 -5.88 8.30
C HIS A 655 -30.51 -5.49 6.83
N ILE A 656 -31.21 -4.40 6.50
CA ILE A 656 -31.04 -3.62 5.27
C ILE A 656 -30.52 -2.22 5.61
N ILE A 657 -29.81 -1.60 4.69
CA ILE A 657 -29.18 -0.28 4.89
C ILE A 657 -30.04 0.82 4.25
N GLU A 658 -30.23 1.94 4.94
CA GLU A 658 -30.90 3.13 4.43
C GLU A 658 -29.95 3.97 3.56
N TYR A 659 -30.29 4.11 2.29
CA TYR A 659 -29.49 4.92 1.35
C TYR A 659 -30.16 6.25 0.96
N GLY A 660 -31.10 6.71 1.76
CA GLY A 660 -31.82 7.97 1.52
C GLY A 660 -33.05 7.83 0.62
N THR A 661 -33.41 6.61 0.20
CA THR A 661 -34.49 6.34 -0.73
C THR A 661 -35.79 5.89 -0.06
N SER A 662 -35.74 5.47 1.24
CA SER A 662 -36.90 4.91 1.88
C SER A 662 -38.00 5.95 2.17
N ALA A 663 -39.23 5.62 1.80
CA ALA A 663 -40.42 6.38 2.11
C ALA A 663 -41.07 5.89 3.41
N LYS A 664 -41.50 6.86 4.27
CA LYS A 664 -42.30 6.52 5.44
C LYS A 664 -43.75 6.26 5.01
N VAL A 665 -44.20 5.02 5.24
CA VAL A 665 -45.61 4.64 5.04
C VAL A 665 -46.27 4.56 6.41
N THR A 666 -47.44 5.26 6.56
CA THR A 666 -48.17 5.21 7.82
C THR A 666 -49.02 3.95 7.90
N ARG A 667 -48.87 3.17 8.95
CA ARG A 667 -49.62 1.95 9.25
C ARG A 667 -50.06 1.93 10.69
N ALA A 668 -51.15 1.24 10.98
CA ALA A 668 -51.59 0.99 12.35
C ALA A 668 -50.87 -0.25 12.92
N ASN A 669 -50.76 -0.30 14.25
CA ASN A 669 -50.16 -1.44 14.97
C ASN A 669 -48.80 -1.87 14.46
N THR A 670 -47.84 -0.93 14.40
CA THR A 670 -46.47 -1.23 13.91
C THR A 670 -45.67 -2.01 14.94
N TYR A 671 -44.90 -2.98 14.44
CA TYR A 671 -43.86 -3.73 15.16
C TYR A 671 -42.49 -3.35 14.59
N GLY A 672 -41.77 -2.49 15.29
CA GLY A 672 -40.52 -1.94 14.79
C GLY A 672 -40.69 -1.08 13.54
N GLN A 673 -39.69 -1.13 12.62
CA GLN A 673 -39.61 -0.26 11.44
C GLN A 673 -40.22 -0.87 10.17
N ARG A 674 -40.38 -2.20 10.13
CA ARG A 674 -40.63 -2.98 8.90
C ARG A 674 -41.79 -3.98 9.02
N ALA A 675 -42.57 -3.93 10.12
CA ALA A 675 -43.69 -4.84 10.35
C ALA A 675 -44.90 -4.11 10.92
N HIS A 676 -46.12 -4.60 10.64
CA HIS A 676 -47.35 -4.05 11.21
C HIS A 676 -48.49 -5.05 11.25
N GLY A 677 -49.55 -4.72 12.01
CA GLY A 677 -50.78 -5.50 12.13
C GLY A 677 -51.96 -4.91 11.35
N ASP A 678 -51.79 -4.03 10.42
CA ASP A 678 -52.84 -3.40 9.63
C ASP A 678 -53.08 -4.21 8.34
N PHE A 679 -53.95 -5.21 8.41
CA PHE A 679 -54.24 -6.11 7.30
C PHE A 679 -55.19 -5.48 6.26
N ALA A 680 -55.85 -4.37 6.59
CA ALA A 680 -56.80 -3.71 5.70
C ALA A 680 -56.14 -2.87 4.60
N ASN A 681 -54.92 -2.41 4.83
CA ASN A 681 -54.18 -1.51 3.93
C ASN A 681 -52.90 -2.20 3.39
N LEU A 682 -53.03 -3.46 2.97
CA LEU A 682 -51.92 -4.24 2.39
C LEU A 682 -51.55 -3.70 1.00
N ASP A 683 -50.26 -3.55 0.77
CA ASP A 683 -49.64 -3.31 -0.55
C ASP A 683 -48.95 -4.58 -1.03
N PRO A 684 -49.57 -5.42 -1.84
CA PRO A 684 -49.05 -6.74 -2.21
C PRO A 684 -47.77 -6.70 -3.07
N ASP A 685 -47.45 -5.56 -3.68
CA ASP A 685 -46.21 -5.39 -4.45
C ASP A 685 -45.00 -5.08 -3.55
N ARG A 686 -45.24 -4.69 -2.29
CA ARG A 686 -44.23 -4.21 -1.37
C ARG A 686 -44.27 -4.88 0.00
N GLU A 687 -45.36 -5.58 0.31
CA GLU A 687 -45.65 -6.17 1.62
C GLU A 687 -46.13 -7.61 1.47
N VAL A 688 -45.91 -8.43 2.47
CA VAL A 688 -46.38 -9.82 2.55
C VAL A 688 -47.08 -10.12 3.87
N VAL A 689 -48.14 -10.88 3.83
CA VAL A 689 -48.83 -11.41 5.04
C VAL A 689 -48.25 -12.75 5.41
N VAL A 690 -47.69 -12.86 6.60
CA VAL A 690 -47.21 -14.16 7.12
C VAL A 690 -48.02 -14.56 8.33
N LYS A 691 -48.40 -15.87 8.40
CA LYS A 691 -49.16 -16.47 9.48
C LYS A 691 -48.50 -17.77 9.93
N GLY A 692 -48.61 -18.07 11.20
CA GLY A 692 -48.11 -19.34 11.71
C GLY A 692 -47.46 -19.23 13.09
N PRO A 693 -47.04 -20.35 13.67
CA PRO A 693 -46.53 -20.42 15.06
C PRO A 693 -45.21 -19.62 15.25
N ARG A 694 -44.48 -19.41 14.19
CA ARG A 694 -43.22 -18.65 14.23
C ARG A 694 -43.43 -17.14 14.10
N VAL A 695 -44.67 -16.67 14.01
CA VAL A 695 -45.02 -15.25 14.07
C VAL A 695 -45.39 -14.91 15.52
N LEU A 696 -44.45 -14.34 16.27
CA LEU A 696 -44.63 -13.97 17.67
C LEU A 696 -45.37 -12.63 17.80
N THR A 697 -46.65 -12.65 17.42
CA THR A 697 -47.60 -11.59 17.68
C THR A 697 -48.86 -12.18 18.35
N GLU A 698 -49.69 -11.34 18.92
CA GLU A 698 -50.90 -11.79 19.62
C GLU A 698 -51.82 -12.67 18.75
N THR A 699 -51.81 -12.43 17.42
CA THR A 699 -52.64 -13.14 16.47
C THR A 699 -51.92 -14.20 15.63
N ASN A 700 -50.64 -14.45 15.91
CA ASN A 700 -49.74 -15.28 15.09
C ASN A 700 -49.83 -14.89 13.59
N SER A 701 -49.98 -13.59 13.32
CA SER A 701 -50.13 -13.04 11.96
C SER A 701 -49.48 -11.65 11.93
N VAL A 702 -48.83 -11.32 10.83
CA VAL A 702 -48.13 -10.02 10.65
C VAL A 702 -48.06 -9.66 9.19
N VAL A 703 -48.06 -8.37 8.88
CA VAL A 703 -47.66 -7.82 7.58
C VAL A 703 -46.25 -7.37 7.67
N LEU A 704 -45.41 -7.85 6.75
CA LEU A 704 -43.97 -7.58 6.71
C LEU A 704 -43.64 -6.82 5.43
N ALA A 705 -42.79 -5.80 5.51
CA ALA A 705 -42.23 -5.13 4.36
C ALA A 705 -41.25 -6.06 3.61
N VAL A 706 -41.35 -6.06 2.29
CA VAL A 706 -40.42 -6.74 1.38
C VAL A 706 -39.58 -5.70 0.62
N ASP A 707 -40.23 -4.62 0.14
CA ASP A 707 -39.49 -3.54 -0.53
C ASP A 707 -38.59 -2.80 0.47
N GLU A 708 -37.27 -2.77 0.18
CA GLU A 708 -36.28 -2.08 0.99
C GLU A 708 -36.53 -0.57 1.08
N ASN A 709 -37.28 0.01 0.15
CA ASN A 709 -37.58 1.44 0.08
C ASN A 709 -38.81 1.87 0.88
N ILE A 710 -39.32 1.05 1.80
CA ILE A 710 -40.40 1.44 2.71
C ILE A 710 -40.03 1.22 4.16
N ARG A 711 -40.55 2.12 5.02
CA ARG A 711 -40.48 1.99 6.48
C ARG A 711 -41.72 2.52 7.14
N TYR A 712 -42.04 2.03 8.33
CA TYR A 712 -43.21 2.45 9.09
C TYR A 712 -42.87 3.39 10.24
N GLY A 713 -41.63 3.40 10.68
CA GLY A 713 -41.15 4.19 11.81
C GLY A 713 -40.31 5.41 11.45
N ALA A 714 -39.48 5.83 12.38
CA ALA A 714 -38.49 6.90 12.18
C ALA A 714 -37.40 6.49 11.18
N ARG A 715 -36.63 7.44 10.66
CA ARG A 715 -35.50 7.19 9.80
C ARG A 715 -34.28 6.82 10.65
N ASN A 716 -33.68 5.65 10.37
CA ASN A 716 -32.45 5.15 10.93
C ASN A 716 -31.47 4.90 9.79
N ALA A 717 -30.25 4.58 10.10
CA ALA A 717 -29.23 4.22 9.12
C ALA A 717 -29.42 2.81 8.52
N GLY A 718 -30.18 1.96 9.21
CA GLY A 718 -30.61 0.66 8.72
C GLY A 718 -31.89 0.19 9.38
N TYR A 719 -32.46 -0.89 8.87
CA TYR A 719 -33.74 -1.43 9.32
C TYR A 719 -33.72 -2.95 9.40
N HIS A 720 -34.56 -3.47 10.28
CA HIS A 720 -34.91 -4.87 10.40
C HIS A 720 -36.40 -5.01 10.80
N GLY A 721 -36.93 -6.23 10.77
CA GLY A 721 -38.31 -6.48 11.11
C GLY A 721 -39.15 -6.99 9.94
N GLY A 722 -38.65 -6.90 8.71
CA GLY A 722 -39.32 -7.28 7.47
C GLY A 722 -39.13 -8.73 7.05
N ALA A 723 -39.50 -9.00 5.78
CA ALA A 723 -39.48 -10.33 5.16
C ALA A 723 -38.44 -10.47 4.06
N THR A 724 -37.50 -9.50 3.89
CA THR A 724 -36.41 -9.72 2.95
C THR A 724 -35.49 -10.82 3.46
N PRO A 725 -34.83 -11.60 2.58
CA PRO A 725 -33.86 -12.58 3.03
C PRO A 725 -32.69 -11.94 3.77
N ALA A 726 -32.36 -10.69 3.47
CA ALA A 726 -31.32 -9.91 4.16
C ALA A 726 -31.66 -9.67 5.64
N GLU A 727 -32.95 -9.60 6.00
CA GLU A 727 -33.45 -9.43 7.37
C GLU A 727 -33.72 -10.77 8.05
N ALA A 728 -34.24 -11.77 7.28
CA ALA A 728 -34.79 -13.01 7.82
C ALA A 728 -33.79 -14.19 7.86
N VAL A 729 -32.79 -14.21 7.01
CA VAL A 729 -31.79 -15.30 6.94
C VAL A 729 -30.52 -14.88 7.63
N VAL A 730 -30.21 -15.54 8.75
CA VAL A 730 -29.04 -15.25 9.58
C VAL A 730 -27.93 -16.27 9.35
N PRO A 731 -26.65 -15.85 9.49
CA PRO A 731 -25.50 -16.74 9.34
C PRO A 731 -25.34 -17.66 10.55
N VAL A 732 -24.77 -18.85 10.33
CA VAL A 732 -24.19 -19.71 11.37
C VAL A 732 -22.80 -20.11 10.89
N VAL A 733 -21.78 -19.44 11.43
CA VAL A 733 -20.37 -19.58 11.05
C VAL A 733 -19.64 -20.36 12.13
N VAL A 734 -18.98 -21.44 11.79
CA VAL A 734 -18.14 -22.20 12.72
C VAL A 734 -16.68 -21.99 12.36
N LEU A 735 -15.89 -21.46 13.30
CA LEU A 735 -14.48 -21.14 13.10
C LEU A 735 -13.59 -21.98 14.02
N VAL A 736 -12.51 -22.50 13.47
CA VAL A 736 -11.44 -23.15 14.21
C VAL A 736 -10.09 -22.54 13.86
N ALA A 737 -9.20 -22.49 14.84
CA ALA A 737 -7.82 -22.06 14.64
C ALA A 737 -6.88 -23.26 14.79
N GLY A 738 -5.89 -23.42 13.92
CA GLY A 738 -4.93 -24.50 13.97
C GLY A 738 -5.40 -25.78 13.24
N GLU A 739 -5.14 -26.95 13.84
CA GLU A 739 -5.48 -28.24 13.21
C GLU A 739 -7.00 -28.47 13.16
N LEU A 740 -7.43 -29.04 12.06
CA LEU A 740 -8.85 -29.34 11.87
C LEU A 740 -9.25 -30.55 12.71
N PRO A 741 -10.45 -30.52 13.36
CA PRO A 741 -11.01 -31.71 14.00
C PRO A 741 -11.15 -32.86 13.01
N GLU A 742 -10.97 -34.09 13.48
CA GLU A 742 -11.13 -35.30 12.67
C GLU A 742 -12.55 -35.37 12.10
N GLY A 743 -12.66 -35.61 10.79
CA GLY A 743 -13.95 -35.66 10.09
C GLY A 743 -14.61 -34.31 9.82
N ALA A 744 -13.97 -33.18 10.17
CA ALA A 744 -14.51 -31.85 9.88
C ALA A 744 -14.39 -31.51 8.39
N SER A 745 -15.45 -30.92 7.83
CA SER A 745 -15.49 -30.42 6.47
C SER A 745 -15.29 -28.92 6.48
N ARG A 746 -14.36 -28.40 5.64
CA ARG A 746 -14.23 -26.96 5.42
C ARG A 746 -15.37 -26.43 4.54
N VAL A 747 -15.71 -25.18 4.74
CA VAL A 747 -16.50 -24.46 3.72
C VAL A 747 -15.60 -24.23 2.52
N VAL A 748 -16.02 -24.69 1.35
CA VAL A 748 -15.27 -24.60 0.10
C VAL A 748 -16.10 -23.84 -0.92
N GLY A 749 -15.49 -22.87 -1.62
CA GLY A 749 -16.18 -22.08 -2.62
C GLY A 749 -17.38 -21.33 -2.03
N ALA A 750 -17.14 -20.61 -0.92
CA ALA A 750 -18.17 -19.76 -0.33
C ALA A 750 -18.60 -18.68 -1.31
N GLU A 751 -17.65 -18.15 -2.08
CA GLU A 751 -17.88 -17.17 -3.12
C GLU A 751 -18.52 -17.83 -4.36
N PRO A 752 -19.50 -17.15 -4.97
CA PRO A 752 -20.08 -17.64 -6.22
C PRO A 752 -19.08 -17.52 -7.38
N PRO A 753 -19.22 -18.33 -8.46
CA PRO A 753 -18.28 -18.30 -9.59
C PRO A 753 -18.06 -16.93 -10.20
N TRP A 754 -19.09 -16.10 -10.28
CA TRP A 754 -19.02 -14.74 -10.83
C TRP A 754 -18.28 -13.74 -9.93
N TRP A 755 -17.92 -14.11 -8.70
CA TRP A 755 -17.22 -13.21 -7.77
C TRP A 755 -15.80 -12.83 -8.27
N TYR A 756 -15.17 -13.76 -8.96
CA TYR A 756 -13.88 -13.59 -9.59
C TYR A 756 -14.02 -13.49 -11.12
N ALA A 757 -13.05 -12.87 -11.79
CA ALA A 757 -12.97 -12.93 -13.24
C ALA A 757 -12.78 -14.39 -13.69
N GLU A 758 -13.49 -14.81 -14.74
CA GLU A 758 -13.16 -16.07 -15.37
C GLU A 758 -11.75 -16.00 -15.97
N PRO A 759 -10.90 -17.03 -15.80
CA PRO A 759 -9.62 -17.05 -16.48
C PRO A 759 -9.86 -16.93 -17.99
N VAL A 760 -9.22 -15.96 -18.61
CA VAL A 760 -9.32 -15.73 -20.05
C VAL A 760 -8.89 -17.03 -20.76
N LYS A 761 -9.84 -17.77 -21.33
CA LYS A 761 -9.51 -18.88 -22.23
C LYS A 761 -8.72 -18.29 -23.38
N ALA A 762 -7.48 -18.74 -23.56
CA ALA A 762 -6.67 -18.33 -24.69
C ALA A 762 -7.50 -18.46 -25.96
N ARG A 763 -7.64 -17.37 -26.70
CA ARG A 763 -8.37 -17.35 -27.97
C ARG A 763 -7.75 -18.41 -28.87
N ASP A 764 -8.57 -19.35 -29.36
CA ASP A 764 -8.24 -20.04 -30.58
C ASP A 764 -8.04 -18.99 -31.68
N GLU A 765 -6.78 -18.70 -32.01
CA GLU A 765 -6.49 -17.84 -33.15
C GLU A 765 -7.16 -18.43 -34.37
N PRO A 766 -7.87 -17.63 -35.20
CA PRO A 766 -8.42 -18.13 -36.44
C PRO A 766 -7.26 -18.67 -37.26
N THR A 767 -7.26 -19.96 -37.54
CA THR A 767 -6.34 -20.67 -38.41
C THR A 767 -6.34 -20.00 -39.77
N VAL A 768 -5.29 -19.18 -40.00
CA VAL A 768 -5.01 -18.69 -41.33
C VAL A 768 -4.63 -19.92 -42.17
N SER A 769 -5.52 -20.23 -43.11
CA SER A 769 -5.34 -21.33 -44.08
C SER A 769 -3.99 -21.22 -44.78
N SER A 770 -3.00 -21.98 -44.32
CA SER A 770 -1.69 -22.07 -44.96
C SER A 770 -1.81 -22.93 -46.20
N VAL A 771 -1.43 -22.32 -47.33
CA VAL A 771 -1.23 -22.94 -48.61
C VAL A 771 -0.25 -24.12 -48.49
N LYS A 772 -0.71 -25.30 -48.90
CA LYS A 772 0.03 -26.57 -48.91
C LYS A 772 1.29 -26.46 -49.77
N ARG A 773 2.46 -26.72 -49.20
CA ARG A 773 3.67 -27.15 -49.89
C ARG A 773 3.84 -28.67 -49.76
N PRO A 774 4.38 -29.36 -50.78
CA PRO A 774 4.30 -30.82 -50.86
C PRO A 774 5.28 -31.53 -49.91
N ARG A 775 4.76 -32.64 -49.34
CA ARG A 775 5.43 -33.57 -48.42
C ARG A 775 6.58 -34.34 -49.11
N LYS A 776 7.67 -34.54 -48.38
CA LYS A 776 8.57 -35.71 -48.53
C LYS A 776 8.25 -36.74 -47.43
N PRO A 777 8.47 -38.02 -47.69
CA PRO A 777 7.81 -39.10 -46.95
C PRO A 777 8.41 -39.39 -45.58
N ALA A 778 7.53 -39.93 -44.72
CA ALA A 778 7.72 -40.30 -43.34
C ALA A 778 8.69 -41.46 -43.13
N GLN A 779 9.41 -41.47 -42.04
CA GLN A 779 9.86 -42.66 -41.33
C GLN A 779 9.14 -42.71 -39.95
N ASP A 780 8.50 -43.84 -39.72
CA ASP A 780 7.83 -44.17 -38.46
C ASP A 780 8.82 -44.26 -37.31
N THR A 781 8.48 -43.59 -36.21
CA THR A 781 8.85 -44.05 -34.86
C THR A 781 7.66 -43.79 -33.94
N LEU A 782 7.15 -44.92 -33.41
CA LEU A 782 6.29 -45.02 -32.24
C LEU A 782 6.90 -44.21 -31.07
N PHE A 783 6.06 -43.48 -30.37
CA PHE A 783 5.85 -43.44 -28.91
C PHE A 783 4.96 -42.27 -28.57
N ASP A 784 3.77 -42.60 -28.09
CA ASP A 784 2.95 -41.76 -27.25
C ASP A 784 3.66 -41.58 -25.91
N ASP A 785 3.95 -40.32 -25.54
CA ASP A 785 3.97 -39.84 -24.12
C ASP A 785 4.44 -38.36 -24.07
N ASP A 786 3.63 -37.41 -24.57
CA ASP A 786 3.96 -35.98 -24.47
C ASP A 786 3.43 -35.29 -23.20
N SER A 787 2.58 -35.92 -22.39
CA SER A 787 2.02 -35.29 -21.20
C SER A 787 2.91 -35.39 -19.95
N GLU A 788 3.73 -36.45 -19.84
CA GLU A 788 4.69 -36.57 -18.74
C GLU A 788 6.00 -35.79 -18.96
N ALA A 789 6.39 -35.53 -20.20
CA ALA A 789 7.59 -34.79 -20.54
C ALA A 789 7.46 -33.29 -20.24
N VAL A 790 6.29 -32.68 -20.47
CA VAL A 790 6.03 -31.27 -20.16
C VAL A 790 5.95 -31.04 -18.64
N ALA A 791 5.37 -31.97 -17.89
CA ALA A 791 5.34 -31.90 -16.44
C ALA A 791 6.74 -32.12 -15.81
N ALA A 792 7.61 -32.91 -16.44
CA ALA A 792 8.96 -33.16 -15.96
C ALA A 792 9.92 -31.99 -16.30
N LEU A 793 9.68 -31.21 -17.35
CA LEU A 793 10.46 -30.03 -17.71
C LEU A 793 10.13 -28.83 -16.82
N THR A 794 8.85 -28.58 -16.53
CA THR A 794 8.42 -27.55 -15.57
C THR A 794 8.90 -27.83 -14.15
N ASN A 795 9.03 -29.08 -13.77
CA ASN A 795 9.48 -29.47 -12.43
C ASN A 795 10.98 -29.24 -12.17
N ARG A 796 11.77 -28.87 -13.18
CA ARG A 796 13.23 -28.60 -13.06
C ARG A 796 13.61 -27.13 -13.16
N LEU A 797 12.66 -26.25 -13.46
CA LEU A 797 12.99 -24.84 -13.68
C LEU A 797 13.64 -24.17 -12.46
N ALA A 798 13.11 -24.41 -11.26
CA ALA A 798 13.70 -23.88 -10.02
C ALA A 798 15.12 -24.40 -9.80
N ASP A 799 15.38 -25.68 -10.09
CA ASP A 799 16.72 -26.28 -10.04
C ASP A 799 17.66 -25.64 -11.04
N ASN A 800 17.21 -25.45 -12.26
CA ASN A 800 18.00 -24.86 -13.33
C ASN A 800 18.37 -23.41 -13.01
N VAL A 801 17.43 -22.60 -12.51
CA VAL A 801 17.68 -21.20 -12.13
C VAL A 801 18.72 -21.09 -11.04
N VAL A 802 18.59 -21.85 -9.94
CA VAL A 802 19.53 -21.75 -8.80
C VAL A 802 20.90 -22.34 -9.12
N ALA A 803 21.02 -23.15 -10.16
CA ALA A 803 22.30 -23.71 -10.63
C ALA A 803 23.05 -22.74 -11.57
N THR A 804 22.45 -21.64 -11.99
CA THR A 804 23.09 -20.68 -12.90
C THR A 804 24.19 -19.88 -12.18
N ARG A 805 25.19 -19.48 -12.97
CA ARG A 805 26.21 -18.55 -12.49
C ARG A 805 25.63 -17.18 -12.12
N VAL A 806 24.63 -16.71 -12.87
CA VAL A 806 23.92 -15.45 -12.61
C VAL A 806 23.27 -15.48 -11.23
N PHE A 807 22.58 -16.56 -10.84
CA PHE A 807 21.99 -16.69 -9.51
C PHE A 807 23.03 -16.60 -8.40
N ALA A 808 24.18 -17.29 -8.55
CA ALA A 808 25.24 -17.24 -7.57
C ALA A 808 25.85 -15.82 -7.44
N GLU A 809 26.02 -15.11 -8.54
CA GLU A 809 26.49 -13.72 -8.57
C GLU A 809 25.47 -12.77 -7.92
N GLN A 810 24.16 -12.90 -8.22
CA GLN A 810 23.11 -12.10 -7.60
C GLN A 810 22.99 -12.39 -6.09
N LEU A 811 23.09 -13.63 -5.67
CA LEU A 811 23.09 -14.01 -4.27
C LEU A 811 24.27 -13.38 -3.51
N ALA A 812 25.44 -13.28 -4.15
CA ALA A 812 26.63 -12.64 -3.59
C ALA A 812 26.50 -11.10 -3.55
N LEU A 813 25.87 -10.48 -4.57
CA LEU A 813 25.63 -9.04 -4.67
C LEU A 813 24.54 -8.55 -3.71
N ALA A 814 23.59 -9.39 -3.36
CA ALA A 814 22.45 -9.01 -2.51
C ALA A 814 22.83 -8.71 -1.04
N GLY A 815 24.11 -8.85 -0.67
CA GLY A 815 24.65 -8.44 0.63
C GLY A 815 24.24 -9.37 1.78
N ARG A 816 23.98 -8.82 2.98
CA ARG A 816 23.52 -9.61 4.14
C ARG A 816 22.08 -10.09 3.92
N ILE A 817 21.93 -11.22 3.25
CA ILE A 817 20.65 -11.94 3.14
C ILE A 817 20.59 -13.00 4.24
N VAL A 818 19.46 -13.08 4.93
CA VAL A 818 19.19 -14.14 5.92
C VAL A 818 18.68 -15.41 5.22
N LEU A 819 18.06 -15.25 4.02
CA LEU A 819 17.54 -16.38 3.25
C LEU A 819 18.66 -17.22 2.64
N GLN A 820 18.53 -18.54 2.78
CA GLN A 820 19.41 -19.49 2.14
C GLN A 820 18.92 -19.82 0.71
N GLN A 821 19.83 -20.23 -0.17
CA GLN A 821 19.52 -20.68 -1.54
C GLN A 821 18.40 -21.71 -1.58
N ALA A 822 18.37 -22.67 -0.65
CA ALA A 822 17.34 -23.69 -0.56
C ALA A 822 15.92 -23.10 -0.32
N GLN A 823 15.83 -22.01 0.43
CA GLN A 823 14.56 -21.35 0.72
C GLN A 823 14.04 -20.59 -0.52
N ILE A 824 14.92 -19.90 -1.24
CA ILE A 824 14.55 -19.22 -2.50
C ILE A 824 14.16 -20.26 -3.56
N LYS A 825 14.87 -21.39 -3.64
CA LYS A 825 14.49 -22.51 -4.51
C LYS A 825 13.10 -23.05 -4.17
N SER A 826 12.81 -23.27 -2.88
CA SER A 826 11.50 -23.75 -2.43
C SER A 826 10.36 -22.80 -2.81
N LEU A 827 10.57 -21.48 -2.70
CA LEU A 827 9.63 -20.47 -3.16
C LEU A 827 9.41 -20.55 -4.68
N LEU A 828 10.50 -20.62 -5.46
CA LEU A 828 10.42 -20.76 -6.92
C LEU A 828 9.68 -22.03 -7.32
N GLN A 829 9.97 -23.16 -6.68
CA GLN A 829 9.30 -24.42 -6.94
C GLN A 829 7.79 -24.32 -6.66
N THR A 830 7.41 -23.74 -5.53
CA THR A 830 6.01 -23.55 -5.16
C THR A 830 5.26 -22.66 -6.15
N LEU A 831 5.93 -21.63 -6.68
CA LEU A 831 5.38 -20.73 -7.70
C LEU A 831 5.28 -21.41 -9.08
N VAL A 832 6.26 -22.22 -9.45
CA VAL A 832 6.28 -22.94 -10.74
C VAL A 832 5.26 -24.09 -10.76
N ASP A 833 5.08 -24.78 -9.63
CA ASP A 833 4.12 -25.90 -9.52
C ASP A 833 2.66 -25.40 -9.52
N ASN A 834 2.44 -24.11 -9.25
CA ASN A 834 1.12 -23.51 -9.38
C ASN A 834 0.88 -23.08 -10.84
N SER A 835 -0.20 -23.56 -11.44
CA SER A 835 -0.55 -23.27 -12.84
C SER A 835 -0.72 -21.79 -13.17
N ALA A 836 -1.05 -20.96 -12.17
CA ALA A 836 -1.16 -19.51 -12.31
C ALA A 836 0.17 -18.78 -11.99
N HIS A 837 1.21 -19.51 -11.54
CA HIS A 837 2.47 -18.96 -11.03
C HIS A 837 2.26 -17.93 -9.91
N GLU A 838 1.23 -18.12 -9.10
CA GLU A 838 0.83 -17.24 -7.99
C GLU A 838 0.67 -18.05 -6.72
N VAL A 839 1.09 -17.47 -5.60
CA VAL A 839 0.87 -18.05 -4.26
C VAL A 839 0.45 -16.96 -3.28
N THR A 840 -0.30 -17.32 -2.26
CA THR A 840 -0.64 -16.40 -1.17
C THR A 840 0.59 -16.11 -0.30
N LEU A 841 0.58 -15.00 0.44
CA LEU A 841 1.65 -14.69 1.40
C LEU A 841 1.87 -15.81 2.42
N ALA A 842 0.80 -16.52 2.83
CA ALA A 842 0.92 -17.65 3.75
C ALA A 842 1.65 -18.84 3.10
N GLN A 843 1.36 -19.16 1.83
CA GLN A 843 2.06 -20.20 1.08
C GLN A 843 3.52 -19.81 0.82
N ALA A 844 3.77 -18.53 0.49
CA ALA A 844 5.13 -18.01 0.33
C ALA A 844 5.92 -18.08 1.65
N ALA A 845 5.29 -17.76 2.79
CA ALA A 845 5.89 -17.89 4.12
C ALA A 845 6.27 -19.33 4.43
N ALA A 846 5.38 -20.28 4.14
CA ALA A 846 5.62 -21.72 4.31
C ALA A 846 6.78 -22.20 3.41
N ALA A 847 6.78 -21.78 2.12
CA ALA A 847 7.84 -22.13 1.17
C ALA A 847 9.21 -21.57 1.58
N LEU A 848 9.24 -20.35 2.12
CA LEU A 848 10.46 -19.72 2.64
C LEU A 848 10.85 -20.21 4.05
N GLY A 849 9.99 -20.95 4.74
CA GLY A 849 10.26 -21.42 6.11
C GLY A 849 10.33 -20.27 7.12
N VAL A 850 9.55 -19.20 6.92
CA VAL A 850 9.52 -18.01 7.80
C VAL A 850 8.14 -17.80 8.39
N ALA A 851 8.07 -17.09 9.53
CA ALA A 851 6.78 -16.70 10.09
C ALA A 851 6.04 -15.73 9.15
N THR A 852 4.73 -15.83 9.06
CA THR A 852 3.89 -14.98 8.17
C THR A 852 4.09 -13.48 8.43
N ALA A 853 4.34 -13.09 9.67
CA ALA A 853 4.66 -11.70 10.02
C ALA A 853 5.99 -11.20 9.40
N SER A 854 6.92 -12.09 9.07
CA SER A 854 8.23 -11.77 8.49
C SER A 854 8.31 -12.00 6.98
N VAL A 855 7.22 -12.48 6.36
CA VAL A 855 7.22 -12.92 4.96
C VAL A 855 7.54 -11.78 3.99
N ASN A 856 7.03 -10.58 4.23
CA ASN A 856 7.31 -9.43 3.36
C ASN A 856 8.79 -9.08 3.33
N GLY A 857 9.47 -9.11 4.49
CA GLY A 857 10.92 -8.90 4.56
C GLY A 857 11.71 -9.99 3.83
N ALA A 858 11.27 -11.25 3.95
CA ALA A 858 11.87 -12.39 3.26
C ALA A 858 11.62 -12.33 1.74
N LEU A 859 10.42 -11.96 1.29
CA LEU A 859 10.10 -11.77 -0.12
C LEU A 859 10.92 -10.65 -0.76
N MET A 860 11.16 -9.55 -0.04
CA MET A 860 12.04 -8.48 -0.52
C MET A 860 13.49 -8.94 -0.67
N GLN A 861 13.96 -9.88 0.18
CA GLN A 861 15.29 -10.49 0.01
C GLN A 861 15.32 -11.44 -1.19
N ALA A 862 14.28 -12.26 -1.37
CA ALA A 862 14.15 -13.13 -2.53
C ALA A 862 14.10 -12.31 -3.85
N LYS A 863 13.36 -11.21 -3.84
CA LYS A 863 13.25 -10.28 -4.96
C LYS A 863 14.61 -9.68 -5.35
N ARG A 864 15.45 -9.30 -4.41
CA ARG A 864 16.81 -8.80 -4.69
C ARG A 864 17.70 -9.79 -5.42
N VAL A 865 17.45 -11.09 -5.27
CA VAL A 865 18.21 -12.15 -5.93
C VAL A 865 17.60 -12.51 -7.29
N LEU A 866 16.28 -12.46 -7.39
CA LEU A 866 15.54 -12.92 -8.56
C LEU A 866 15.29 -11.83 -9.62
N ASP A 867 15.27 -10.54 -9.21
CA ASP A 867 15.07 -9.42 -10.13
C ASP A 867 16.45 -8.91 -10.60
N VAL A 868 16.94 -9.45 -11.71
CA VAL A 868 18.26 -9.10 -12.28
C VAL A 868 18.12 -7.83 -13.10
N GLU A 869 19.05 -6.90 -12.97
CA GLU A 869 19.12 -5.63 -13.74
C GLU A 869 17.84 -4.78 -13.69
N GLY A 870 16.99 -4.96 -12.66
CA GLY A 870 15.78 -4.17 -12.46
C GLY A 870 14.53 -4.70 -13.16
N TYR A 871 14.60 -5.87 -13.82
CA TYR A 871 13.43 -6.54 -14.36
C TYR A 871 12.76 -7.40 -13.29
N GLU A 872 11.49 -7.13 -13.01
CA GLU A 872 10.73 -7.82 -11.97
C GLU A 872 10.31 -9.23 -12.40
N ALA A 873 11.07 -10.23 -12.01
CA ALA A 873 10.67 -11.64 -12.13
C ALA A 873 9.70 -12.03 -11.00
N LEU A 874 9.82 -11.42 -9.80
CA LEU A 874 8.97 -11.70 -8.65
C LEU A 874 8.16 -10.46 -8.27
N ARG A 875 6.83 -10.53 -8.41
CA ARG A 875 5.91 -9.45 -8.02
C ARG A 875 5.21 -9.79 -6.72
N VAL A 876 5.28 -8.88 -5.76
CA VAL A 876 4.59 -9.00 -4.47
C VAL A 876 3.49 -7.95 -4.43
N GLY A 877 2.24 -8.39 -4.53
CA GLY A 877 1.04 -7.53 -4.48
C GLY A 877 0.21 -7.77 -3.21
N SER A 878 -0.97 -7.16 -3.13
CA SER A 878 -1.88 -7.21 -1.98
C SER A 878 -2.33 -8.65 -1.63
N GLY A 879 -1.48 -9.37 -0.89
CA GLY A 879 -1.75 -10.72 -0.41
C GLY A 879 -1.30 -11.86 -1.32
N ILE A 880 -0.76 -11.58 -2.51
CA ILE A 880 -0.35 -12.57 -3.52
C ILE A 880 1.07 -12.29 -3.99
N VAL A 881 1.82 -13.36 -4.18
CA VAL A 881 3.16 -13.36 -4.81
C VAL A 881 3.03 -14.01 -6.17
N ARG A 882 3.45 -13.33 -7.22
CA ARG A 882 3.40 -13.79 -8.62
C ARG A 882 4.80 -13.89 -9.20
N LEU A 883 5.05 -14.95 -9.97
CA LEU A 883 6.29 -15.16 -10.70
C LEU A 883 6.07 -14.95 -12.21
N ASP A 884 6.86 -14.09 -12.81
CA ASP A 884 6.95 -14.00 -14.27
C ASP A 884 8.02 -14.97 -14.79
N VAL A 885 7.55 -16.13 -15.21
CA VAL A 885 8.42 -17.24 -15.66
C VAL A 885 9.20 -16.88 -16.93
N ALA A 886 8.62 -16.06 -17.82
CA ALA A 886 9.30 -15.64 -19.05
C ALA A 886 10.48 -14.73 -18.72
N VAL A 887 10.26 -13.72 -17.89
CA VAL A 887 11.31 -12.82 -17.39
C VAL A 887 12.37 -13.59 -16.62
N LEU A 888 11.96 -14.53 -15.75
CA LEU A 888 12.92 -15.36 -14.99
C LEU A 888 13.82 -16.19 -15.91
N LYS A 889 13.26 -16.85 -16.92
CA LYS A 889 14.03 -17.64 -17.90
C LYS A 889 15.03 -16.78 -18.66
N GLU A 890 14.60 -15.62 -19.12
CA GLU A 890 15.46 -14.69 -19.86
C GLU A 890 16.62 -14.18 -19.02
N GLN A 891 16.35 -13.74 -17.79
CA GLN A 891 17.35 -13.20 -16.87
C GLN A 891 18.42 -14.22 -16.47
N PHE A 892 18.02 -15.45 -16.22
CA PHE A 892 18.93 -16.50 -15.80
C PHE A 892 19.49 -17.36 -16.93
N GLY A 893 19.10 -17.06 -18.19
CA GLY A 893 19.60 -17.79 -19.38
C GLY A 893 19.19 -19.27 -19.39
N VAL A 894 18.04 -19.60 -18.80
CA VAL A 894 17.50 -20.95 -18.74
C VAL A 894 16.59 -21.16 -19.96
N SER A 895 17.08 -21.87 -20.98
CA SER A 895 16.27 -22.32 -22.11
C SER A 895 15.42 -23.54 -21.74
N GLU A 896 14.31 -23.74 -22.44
CA GLU A 896 13.38 -24.87 -22.23
C GLU A 896 14.02 -26.22 -22.08
#